data_e26405747c25144115c84b21a6a2ef47
#
_entry.id   e26405747c25144115c84b21a6a2ef47
#
_cell.length_a   1.000
_cell.length_b   1.000
_cell.length_c   1.000
_cell.angle_alpha   90.00
_cell.angle_beta   90.00
_cell.angle_gamma   90.00
#
_symmetry.space_group_name_H-M   'P 1'
#
loop_
_entity.id
_entity.type
_entity.pdbx_description
1 polymer ?
#
loop_
_entity_poly.entity_id
_entity_poly.type
_entity_poly.pdbx_seq_one_letter_code
_entity_poly.pdbx_strand_id
1 'polypeptide(L)'
;MSLIRQIWCLVLGAVLASVLGGVAVSTWSLRDLLQTQAQLKNADNASALALALSQQKGDAELMSLLISAQFDSGAYESVRWRDAGGKLVFERHLETPQISHAPGWFVALLPLNVPAGAAKLSDGWKAIGEIELRGQTGYVHEALWRSTLSTATWLLAVGVITCIAAAVVLSRLRRPLDTAVKQAEGVAQGRFETVLEPRVPEMRKLTGAMNTMVLRTRQMFEAQAEQLRTLHQQLLCDELTGLSHRRQFVAELSSALERDDGPLRAGLVLVRLKDLQGLNQRLGHGATDQALVAIAQALRVYPEQVRGCLAGRLNGSDFALWLPAPNVVGDTAQALAEALRAGLQNLGPGVGVAMGAVELMRDQPMSAWFAAADAALAKAEQGEGVVLELREAPPSEEVAQGERAWRALISDALQQQRSRLLEFPLIGRDRQVLHLECPLQLKLNPVGEFEPAARWLPLALRHRLSAEADLQAIALALQATQQDQRARCVNVAPASLNDGSFIARARELVQAAPTPVRRLIGLELAEPAAAQHFEALQELGRQLRPLGVQLGLEHAGAGLAQIDRLFQAGLDYVKLDSAVVSGVSADVSRAAFVRSLVVMLRSLALKVYAEGVTDALDAQALWDCELDGITGPWASAQGIKP
;
A
#
# COMPACT_ATOMS: atom_id res chain seq x y z
N MET A 1 -16.16 -16.52 10.99
CA MET A 1 -14.90 -17.14 11.51
C MET A 1 -13.98 -17.43 10.35
N SER A 2 -12.65 -17.19 10.48
CA SER A 2 -11.73 -17.54 9.40
C SER A 2 -11.64 -19.06 9.22
N LEU A 3 -11.43 -19.50 7.97
CA LEU A 3 -11.28 -20.93 7.61
C LEU A 3 -10.26 -21.65 8.50
N ILE A 4 -9.17 -20.97 8.83
CA ILE A 4 -8.10 -21.48 9.70
C ILE A 4 -8.62 -21.76 11.13
N ARG A 5 -9.47 -20.89 11.66
CA ARG A 5 -10.10 -21.09 12.97
C ARG A 5 -11.03 -22.30 12.97
N GLN A 6 -11.76 -22.52 11.87
CA GLN A 6 -12.64 -23.69 11.73
C GLN A 6 -11.85 -24.99 11.70
N ILE A 7 -10.73 -25.02 10.94
CA ILE A 7 -9.84 -26.19 10.89
C ILE A 7 -9.24 -26.48 12.26
N TRP A 8 -8.80 -25.45 12.99
CA TRP A 8 -8.27 -25.64 14.35
C TRP A 8 -9.32 -26.19 15.32
N CYS A 9 -10.55 -25.67 15.28
CA CYS A 9 -11.64 -26.21 16.11
C CYS A 9 -11.93 -27.67 15.78
N LEU A 10 -11.88 -28.05 14.50
CA LEU A 10 -12.11 -29.42 14.05
C LEU A 10 -10.98 -30.36 14.49
N VAL A 11 -9.73 -29.97 14.33
CA VAL A 11 -8.56 -30.77 14.79
C VAL A 11 -8.56 -30.95 16.29
N LEU A 12 -8.75 -29.86 17.05
CA LEU A 12 -8.79 -29.92 18.53
C LEU A 12 -9.97 -30.75 19.01
N GLY A 13 -11.15 -30.60 18.39
CA GLY A 13 -12.33 -31.40 18.71
C GLY A 13 -12.13 -32.87 18.42
N ALA A 14 -11.52 -33.24 17.29
CA ALA A 14 -11.22 -34.61 16.94
C ALA A 14 -10.19 -35.23 17.88
N VAL A 15 -9.11 -34.52 18.23
CA VAL A 15 -8.09 -34.97 19.18
C VAL A 15 -8.72 -35.20 20.58
N LEU A 16 -9.51 -34.24 21.06
CA LEU A 16 -10.18 -34.32 22.34
C LEU A 16 -11.14 -35.53 22.41
N ALA A 17 -11.96 -35.70 21.37
CA ALA A 17 -12.89 -36.81 21.26
C ALA A 17 -12.15 -38.16 21.21
N SER A 18 -11.02 -38.25 20.49
CA SER A 18 -10.19 -39.44 20.41
C SER A 18 -9.54 -39.78 21.75
N VAL A 19 -9.01 -38.80 22.48
CA VAL A 19 -8.40 -38.99 23.80
C VAL A 19 -9.44 -39.43 24.81
N LEU A 20 -10.57 -38.70 24.93
CA LEU A 20 -11.63 -39.02 25.89
C LEU A 20 -12.27 -40.38 25.57
N GLY A 21 -12.60 -40.63 24.31
CA GLY A 21 -13.18 -41.89 23.87
C GLY A 21 -12.22 -43.08 24.07
N GLY A 22 -10.95 -42.90 23.68
CA GLY A 22 -9.92 -43.93 23.84
C GLY A 22 -9.66 -44.30 25.30
N VAL A 23 -9.52 -43.31 26.19
CA VAL A 23 -9.38 -43.52 27.63
C VAL A 23 -10.63 -44.23 28.19
N ALA A 24 -11.83 -43.77 27.85
CA ALA A 24 -13.08 -44.35 28.33
C ALA A 24 -13.22 -45.82 27.91
N VAL A 25 -13.05 -46.13 26.64
CA VAL A 25 -13.14 -47.52 26.11
C VAL A 25 -12.07 -48.42 26.71
N SER A 26 -10.82 -47.98 26.77
CA SER A 26 -9.72 -48.72 27.34
C SER A 26 -9.95 -49.03 28.82
N THR A 27 -10.37 -48.03 29.60
CA THR A 27 -10.63 -48.17 31.03
C THR A 27 -11.81 -49.13 31.29
N TRP A 28 -12.88 -49.03 30.50
CA TRP A 28 -14.07 -49.89 30.63
C TRP A 28 -13.74 -51.35 30.28
N SER A 29 -13.05 -51.57 29.18
CA SER A 29 -12.63 -52.92 28.77
C SER A 29 -11.70 -53.56 29.77
N LEU A 30 -10.73 -52.80 30.33
CA LEU A 30 -9.83 -53.30 31.34
C LEU A 30 -10.56 -53.58 32.67
N ARG A 31 -11.53 -52.75 33.06
CA ARG A 31 -12.38 -52.98 34.24
C ARG A 31 -13.09 -54.33 34.15
N ASP A 32 -13.74 -54.62 33.02
CA ASP A 32 -14.45 -55.88 32.83
C ASP A 32 -13.51 -57.10 32.87
N LEU A 33 -12.34 -56.99 32.26
CA LEU A 33 -11.32 -58.03 32.28
C LEU A 33 -10.83 -58.29 33.71
N LEU A 34 -10.46 -57.24 34.45
CA LEU A 34 -9.95 -57.37 35.82
C LEU A 34 -11.02 -57.87 36.79
N GLN A 35 -12.29 -57.44 36.57
CA GLN A 35 -13.43 -57.94 37.37
C GLN A 35 -13.62 -59.44 37.17
N THR A 36 -13.58 -59.94 35.92
CA THR A 36 -13.70 -61.35 35.58
C THR A 36 -12.52 -62.16 36.16
N GLN A 37 -11.31 -61.62 36.02
CA GLN A 37 -10.11 -62.30 36.64
C GLN A 37 -10.22 -62.36 38.16
N ALA A 38 -10.67 -61.30 38.83
CA ALA A 38 -10.84 -61.33 40.31
C ALA A 38 -11.93 -62.28 40.70
N GLN A 39 -13.02 -62.43 39.95
CA GLN A 39 -14.06 -63.42 40.22
C GLN A 39 -13.56 -64.85 40.08
N LEU A 40 -12.83 -65.17 39.00
CA LEU A 40 -12.24 -66.47 38.79
C LEU A 40 -11.25 -66.80 39.91
N LYS A 41 -10.41 -65.84 40.28
CA LYS A 41 -9.45 -66.02 41.39
C LYS A 41 -10.13 -66.30 42.75
N ASN A 42 -11.26 -65.62 43.04
CA ASN A 42 -12.05 -65.85 44.20
C ASN A 42 -12.59 -67.31 44.22
N ALA A 43 -13.12 -67.77 43.08
CA ALA A 43 -13.66 -69.12 42.92
C ALA A 43 -12.58 -70.20 43.07
N ASP A 44 -11.41 -69.98 42.42
CA ASP A 44 -10.26 -70.90 42.53
C ASP A 44 -9.72 -70.98 43.96
N ASN A 45 -9.55 -69.85 44.60
CA ASN A 45 -9.08 -69.79 45.99
C ASN A 45 -10.10 -70.39 46.94
N ALA A 46 -11.39 -70.20 46.75
CA ALA A 46 -12.43 -70.86 47.55
C ALA A 46 -12.39 -72.36 47.37
N SER A 47 -12.21 -72.87 46.16
CA SER A 47 -12.08 -74.29 45.85
C SER A 47 -10.84 -74.89 46.43
N ALA A 48 -9.68 -74.23 46.34
CA ALA A 48 -8.43 -74.65 46.93
C ALA A 48 -8.52 -74.71 48.45
N LEU A 49 -9.12 -73.65 49.08
CA LEU A 49 -9.31 -73.67 50.56
C LEU A 49 -10.32 -74.71 50.95
N ALA A 50 -11.42 -74.91 50.23
CA ALA A 50 -12.39 -75.98 50.50
C ALA A 50 -11.76 -77.37 50.44
N LEU A 51 -10.86 -77.62 49.48
CA LEU A 51 -10.15 -78.87 49.37
C LEU A 51 -9.21 -79.10 50.61
N ALA A 52 -8.47 -78.07 51.01
CA ALA A 52 -7.59 -78.12 52.18
C ALA A 52 -8.36 -78.38 53.50
N LEU A 53 -9.53 -77.68 53.61
CA LEU A 53 -10.41 -77.90 54.82
C LEU A 53 -11.09 -79.25 54.81
N SER A 54 -11.45 -79.82 53.68
CA SER A 54 -12.05 -81.16 53.56
C SER A 54 -11.12 -82.25 54.01
N GLN A 55 -9.81 -82.08 54.01
CA GLN A 55 -8.81 -83.01 54.51
C GLN A 55 -8.78 -83.10 56.06
N GLN A 56 -9.37 -82.12 56.77
CA GLN A 56 -9.40 -82.03 58.23
C GLN A 56 -10.58 -82.81 58.85
N LYS A 57 -11.28 -83.65 58.10
CA LYS A 57 -12.36 -84.57 58.54
C LYS A 57 -13.40 -83.94 59.48
N GLY A 58 -13.74 -82.67 59.32
CA GLY A 58 -14.78 -81.96 60.06
C GLY A 58 -14.38 -81.41 61.41
N ASP A 59 -13.11 -81.41 61.79
CA ASP A 59 -12.60 -80.79 63.02
C ASP A 59 -12.73 -79.24 62.91
N ALA A 60 -13.69 -78.70 63.64
CA ALA A 60 -14.06 -77.29 63.56
C ALA A 60 -12.98 -76.33 64.06
N GLU A 61 -12.17 -76.76 65.04
CA GLU A 61 -11.08 -75.94 65.59
C GLU A 61 -9.90 -75.85 64.62
N LEU A 62 -9.50 -76.96 64.02
CA LEU A 62 -8.44 -76.98 62.98
C LEU A 62 -8.87 -76.27 61.73
N MET A 63 -10.13 -76.38 61.31
CA MET A 63 -10.68 -75.68 60.16
C MET A 63 -10.68 -74.15 60.38
N SER A 64 -11.11 -73.70 61.59
CA SER A 64 -11.11 -72.24 61.90
C SER A 64 -9.68 -71.70 61.98
N LEU A 65 -8.71 -72.48 62.46
CA LEU A 65 -7.30 -72.08 62.49
C LEU A 65 -6.71 -71.96 61.08
N LEU A 66 -7.01 -72.91 60.19
CA LEU A 66 -6.58 -72.85 58.77
C LEU A 66 -7.23 -71.69 58.03
N ILE A 67 -8.52 -71.40 58.24
CA ILE A 67 -9.20 -70.26 57.68
C ILE A 67 -8.56 -68.97 58.18
N SER A 68 -8.23 -68.87 59.46
CA SER A 68 -7.55 -67.74 60.07
C SER A 68 -6.17 -67.53 59.46
N ALA A 69 -5.36 -68.59 59.34
CA ALA A 69 -4.02 -68.53 58.76
C ALA A 69 -4.08 -68.06 57.24
N GLN A 70 -5.05 -68.59 56.52
CA GLN A 70 -5.25 -68.16 55.10
C GLN A 70 -5.72 -66.70 54.99
N PHE A 71 -6.62 -66.24 55.89
CA PHE A 71 -7.05 -64.86 55.97
C PHE A 71 -5.90 -63.92 56.34
N ASP A 72 -5.05 -64.34 57.32
CA ASP A 72 -3.91 -63.52 57.76
C ASP A 72 -2.81 -63.37 56.69
N SER A 73 -2.88 -64.13 55.57
CA SER A 73 -2.06 -63.89 54.40
C SER A 73 -2.29 -62.52 53.78
N GLY A 74 -3.34 -61.83 54.23
CA GLY A 74 -3.64 -60.46 53.81
C GLY A 74 -4.24 -60.30 52.40
N ALA A 75 -4.63 -61.40 51.74
CA ALA A 75 -5.16 -61.37 50.38
C ALA A 75 -6.70 -61.23 50.30
N TYR A 76 -7.38 -61.36 51.45
CA TYR A 76 -8.83 -61.45 51.48
C TYR A 76 -9.49 -60.32 52.26
N GLU A 77 -10.68 -59.92 51.81
CA GLU A 77 -11.58 -58.93 52.45
C GLU A 77 -12.44 -59.65 53.50
N SER A 78 -13.00 -60.85 53.15
CA SER A 78 -13.81 -61.63 54.03
C SER A 78 -13.73 -63.10 53.68
N VAL A 79 -13.75 -63.96 54.72
CA VAL A 79 -13.91 -65.42 54.63
C VAL A 79 -15.05 -65.82 55.54
N ARG A 80 -16.03 -66.59 55.03
CA ARG A 80 -17.21 -67.05 55.69
C ARG A 80 -17.28 -68.56 55.53
N TRP A 81 -17.51 -69.26 56.62
CA TRP A 81 -17.82 -70.69 56.59
C TRP A 81 -19.24 -70.90 57.13
N ARG A 82 -20.05 -71.60 56.37
CA ARG A 82 -21.41 -71.97 56.71
C ARG A 82 -21.48 -73.48 56.83
N ASP A 83 -22.26 -73.99 57.79
CA ASP A 83 -22.51 -75.43 57.95
C ASP A 83 -23.46 -75.96 56.83
N ALA A 84 -23.72 -77.28 56.83
CA ALA A 84 -24.62 -77.91 55.88
C ALA A 84 -26.07 -77.41 55.97
N GLY A 85 -26.46 -76.84 57.13
CA GLY A 85 -27.74 -76.18 57.32
C GLY A 85 -27.82 -74.71 56.94
N GLY A 86 -26.68 -74.16 56.47
CA GLY A 86 -26.59 -72.75 56.07
C GLY A 86 -26.30 -71.75 57.20
N LYS A 87 -26.14 -72.27 58.44
CA LYS A 87 -25.79 -71.47 59.63
C LYS A 87 -24.35 -71.04 59.58
N LEU A 88 -24.04 -69.74 59.83
CA LEU A 88 -22.71 -69.16 59.87
C LEU A 88 -21.97 -69.76 61.06
N VAL A 89 -20.84 -70.48 60.83
CA VAL A 89 -19.98 -71.08 61.80
C VAL A 89 -18.79 -70.24 62.14
N PHE A 90 -18.19 -69.61 61.08
CA PHE A 90 -17.02 -68.79 61.23
C PHE A 90 -17.06 -67.65 60.23
N GLU A 91 -16.72 -66.44 60.65
CA GLU A 91 -16.54 -65.27 59.80
C GLU A 91 -15.34 -64.50 60.26
N ARG A 92 -14.56 -64.09 59.27
CA ARG A 92 -13.49 -63.15 59.49
C ARG A 92 -13.58 -62.08 58.42
N HIS A 93 -13.54 -60.84 58.87
CA HIS A 93 -13.61 -59.67 57.99
C HIS A 93 -12.46 -58.73 58.27
N LEU A 94 -11.94 -58.07 57.26
CA LEU A 94 -10.86 -57.10 57.40
C LEU A 94 -11.43 -55.80 57.99
N GLU A 95 -10.97 -55.38 59.19
CA GLU A 95 -11.45 -54.20 59.92
C GLU A 95 -11.06 -52.90 59.22
N THR A 96 -9.95 -52.87 58.49
CA THR A 96 -9.44 -51.73 57.79
C THR A 96 -9.14 -52.10 56.33
N PRO A 97 -9.92 -51.59 55.32
CA PRO A 97 -9.60 -51.81 53.92
C PRO A 97 -8.19 -51.30 53.61
N GLN A 98 -7.40 -52.06 52.87
CA GLN A 98 -6.12 -51.51 52.36
C GLN A 98 -6.37 -50.24 51.54
N ILE A 99 -5.60 -49.18 51.88
CA ILE A 99 -5.71 -47.90 51.22
C ILE A 99 -5.23 -48.10 49.77
N SER A 100 -6.17 -48.08 48.87
CA SER A 100 -5.86 -47.99 47.42
C SER A 100 -5.25 -46.63 47.10
N HIS A 101 -4.12 -46.60 46.37
CA HIS A 101 -3.55 -45.35 45.85
C HIS A 101 -4.39 -44.72 44.72
N ALA A 102 -5.46 -45.39 44.29
CA ALA A 102 -6.40 -44.81 43.32
C ALA A 102 -7.22 -43.68 43.97
N PRO A 103 -7.43 -42.51 43.30
CA PRO A 103 -8.22 -41.40 43.84
C PRO A 103 -9.66 -41.83 44.16
N GLY A 104 -10.22 -41.34 45.27
CA GLY A 104 -11.56 -41.74 45.74
C GLY A 104 -12.67 -41.47 44.67
N TRP A 105 -12.56 -40.39 43.88
CA TRP A 105 -13.50 -40.11 42.79
C TRP A 105 -13.44 -41.15 41.65
N PHE A 106 -12.25 -41.72 41.38
CA PHE A 106 -12.07 -42.75 40.36
C PHE A 106 -12.70 -44.07 40.79
N VAL A 107 -12.49 -44.45 42.07
CA VAL A 107 -13.13 -45.64 42.67
C VAL A 107 -14.65 -45.51 42.68
N ALA A 108 -15.18 -44.32 42.99
CA ALA A 108 -16.61 -44.05 42.98
C ALA A 108 -17.23 -44.08 41.57
N LEU A 109 -16.47 -43.63 40.54
CA LEU A 109 -16.90 -43.64 39.14
C LEU A 109 -16.91 -45.04 38.52
N LEU A 110 -16.01 -45.93 38.97
CA LEU A 110 -15.80 -47.25 38.42
C LEU A 110 -15.90 -48.32 39.53
N PRO A 111 -17.10 -48.50 40.13
CA PRO A 111 -17.29 -49.50 41.17
C PRO A 111 -17.05 -50.90 40.61
N LEU A 112 -16.27 -51.71 41.36
CA LEU A 112 -16.01 -53.10 41.04
C LEU A 112 -16.96 -53.98 41.85
N ASN A 113 -17.79 -54.76 41.19
CA ASN A 113 -18.68 -55.72 41.82
C ASN A 113 -18.13 -57.13 41.60
N VAL A 114 -17.19 -57.52 42.48
CA VAL A 114 -16.59 -58.84 42.42
C VAL A 114 -17.34 -59.78 43.41
N PRO A 115 -18.10 -60.76 42.89
CA PRO A 115 -18.77 -61.70 43.74
C PRO A 115 -17.78 -62.59 44.56
N ALA A 116 -18.22 -62.99 45.73
CA ALA A 116 -17.44 -63.95 46.53
C ALA A 116 -17.38 -65.29 45.78
N GLY A 117 -16.23 -65.92 45.83
CA GLY A 117 -16.08 -67.32 45.43
C GLY A 117 -16.67 -68.25 46.48
N ALA A 118 -17.51 -69.20 46.09
CA ALA A 118 -18.13 -70.19 46.98
C ALA A 118 -17.71 -71.55 46.55
N ALA A 119 -17.37 -72.37 47.54
CA ALA A 119 -17.04 -73.81 47.34
C ALA A 119 -17.60 -74.67 48.43
N LYS A 120 -18.13 -75.86 48.09
CA LYS A 120 -18.70 -76.81 49.01
C LYS A 120 -17.59 -77.62 49.78
N LEU A 121 -17.79 -77.75 51.07
CA LEU A 121 -16.96 -78.53 51.95
C LEU A 121 -17.59 -79.93 52.15
N SER A 122 -16.80 -80.98 51.95
CA SER A 122 -17.29 -82.36 52.13
C SER A 122 -16.22 -83.25 52.84
N ASP A 123 -16.68 -84.13 53.70
CA ASP A 123 -15.89 -85.21 54.29
C ASP A 123 -16.29 -86.52 53.61
N GLY A 124 -15.59 -86.86 52.52
CA GLY A 124 -15.98 -87.97 51.67
C GLY A 124 -17.39 -87.84 51.09
N TRP A 125 -18.38 -88.55 51.65
CA TRP A 125 -19.76 -88.51 51.15
C TRP A 125 -20.70 -87.57 51.92
N LYS A 126 -20.23 -86.93 52.98
CA LYS A 126 -21.05 -86.06 53.83
C LYS A 126 -20.73 -84.58 53.53
N ALA A 127 -21.73 -83.80 53.23
CA ALA A 127 -21.56 -82.32 53.08
C ALA A 127 -21.34 -81.75 54.51
N ILE A 128 -20.26 -81.00 54.70
CA ILE A 128 -19.92 -80.31 55.96
C ILE A 128 -20.40 -78.86 55.93
N GLY A 129 -20.43 -78.25 54.75
CA GLY A 129 -20.80 -76.86 54.63
C GLY A 129 -20.39 -76.18 53.30
N GLU A 130 -20.31 -74.88 53.33
CA GLU A 130 -19.84 -74.05 52.23
C GLU A 130 -18.90 -72.96 52.73
N ILE A 131 -17.85 -72.70 51.98
CA ILE A 131 -16.95 -71.58 52.24
C ILE A 131 -17.13 -70.52 51.19
N GLU A 132 -17.33 -69.32 51.65
CA GLU A 132 -17.37 -68.12 50.80
C GLU A 132 -16.10 -67.28 51.05
N LEU A 133 -15.43 -66.89 49.98
CA LEU A 133 -14.18 -66.14 50.05
C LEU A 133 -14.25 -64.93 49.11
N ARG A 134 -13.95 -63.79 49.67
CA ARG A 134 -13.89 -62.54 48.92
C ARG A 134 -12.47 -61.99 49.00
N GLY A 135 -11.80 -61.80 47.84
CA GLY A 135 -10.50 -61.17 47.75
C GLY A 135 -10.60 -59.61 47.84
N GLN A 136 -9.52 -59.05 48.30
CA GLN A 136 -9.44 -57.57 48.33
C GLN A 136 -9.47 -56.99 46.92
N THR A 137 -10.27 -55.89 46.72
CA THR A 137 -10.43 -55.22 45.46
C THR A 137 -9.48 -53.99 45.27
N GLY A 138 -8.75 -53.62 46.36
CA GLY A 138 -7.87 -52.43 46.33
C GLY A 138 -6.79 -52.49 45.25
N TYR A 139 -6.13 -53.64 45.06
CA TYR A 139 -5.10 -53.83 44.05
C TYR A 139 -5.65 -53.76 42.63
N VAL A 140 -6.93 -54.11 42.43
CA VAL A 140 -7.60 -54.05 41.13
C VAL A 140 -7.85 -52.61 40.75
N HIS A 141 -8.30 -51.80 41.71
CA HIS A 141 -8.49 -50.36 41.48
C HIS A 141 -7.15 -49.65 41.20
N GLU A 142 -6.07 -50.05 41.91
CA GLU A 142 -4.76 -49.47 41.67
C GLU A 142 -4.22 -49.84 40.28
N ALA A 143 -4.34 -51.12 39.87
CA ALA A 143 -3.94 -51.57 38.52
C ALA A 143 -4.74 -50.84 37.44
N LEU A 144 -6.07 -50.68 37.65
CA LEU A 144 -6.95 -49.95 36.73
C LEU A 144 -6.55 -48.47 36.62
N TRP A 145 -6.28 -47.79 37.76
CA TRP A 145 -5.84 -46.42 37.80
C TRP A 145 -4.50 -46.20 37.08
N ARG A 146 -3.50 -47.04 37.35
CA ARG A 146 -2.17 -46.97 36.74
C ARG A 146 -2.25 -47.14 35.22
N SER A 147 -3.04 -48.11 34.76
CA SER A 147 -3.25 -48.36 33.33
C SER A 147 -4.01 -47.18 32.65
N THR A 148 -5.06 -46.68 33.33
CA THR A 148 -5.82 -45.50 32.82
C THR A 148 -4.92 -44.28 32.68
N LEU A 149 -4.09 -44.01 33.70
CA LEU A 149 -3.14 -42.89 33.67
C LEU A 149 -2.10 -43.04 32.54
N SER A 150 -1.56 -44.25 32.39
CA SER A 150 -0.60 -44.58 31.34
C SER A 150 -1.23 -44.38 29.93
N THR A 151 -2.43 -44.90 29.73
CA THR A 151 -3.16 -44.73 28.46
C THR A 151 -3.46 -43.24 28.16
N ALA A 152 -3.91 -42.49 29.18
CA ALA A 152 -4.19 -41.09 29.07
C ALA A 152 -2.94 -40.26 28.69
N THR A 153 -1.80 -40.54 29.33
CA THR A 153 -0.54 -39.85 29.06
C THR A 153 -0.04 -40.12 27.63
N TRP A 154 -0.10 -41.36 27.15
CA TRP A 154 0.29 -41.73 25.80
C TRP A 154 -0.63 -41.10 24.75
N LEU A 155 -1.96 -41.13 24.93
CA LEU A 155 -2.90 -40.51 24.00
C LEU A 155 -2.76 -39.00 23.97
N LEU A 156 -2.49 -38.37 25.14
CA LEU A 156 -2.23 -36.93 25.22
C LEU A 156 -0.94 -36.55 24.49
N ALA A 157 0.13 -37.35 24.64
CA ALA A 157 1.39 -37.14 23.92
C ALA A 157 1.18 -37.22 22.39
N VAL A 158 0.44 -38.21 21.89
CA VAL A 158 0.09 -38.36 20.48
C VAL A 158 -0.77 -37.17 20.02
N GLY A 159 -1.73 -36.74 20.85
CA GLY A 159 -2.56 -35.56 20.56
C GLY A 159 -1.74 -34.30 20.41
N VAL A 160 -0.78 -34.06 21.29
CA VAL A 160 0.13 -32.89 21.19
C VAL A 160 0.98 -32.96 19.94
N ILE A 161 1.55 -34.11 19.61
CA ILE A 161 2.33 -34.30 18.37
C ILE A 161 1.46 -33.99 17.14
N THR A 162 0.22 -34.49 17.12
CA THR A 162 -0.73 -34.24 16.02
C THR A 162 -1.05 -32.77 15.90
N CYS A 163 -1.27 -32.05 17.00
CA CYS A 163 -1.50 -30.61 17.01
C CYS A 163 -0.28 -29.83 16.48
N ILE A 164 0.93 -30.22 16.88
CA ILE A 164 2.16 -29.58 16.37
C ILE A 164 2.31 -29.81 14.86
N ALA A 165 2.09 -31.06 14.42
CA ALA A 165 2.15 -31.38 12.97
C ALA A 165 1.10 -30.57 12.18
N ALA A 166 -0.13 -30.48 12.66
CA ALA A 166 -1.18 -29.66 12.05
C ALA A 166 -0.80 -28.17 12.00
N ALA A 167 -0.19 -27.63 13.08
CA ALA A 167 0.29 -26.24 13.13
C ALA A 167 1.35 -25.95 12.07
N VAL A 168 2.31 -26.88 11.90
CA VAL A 168 3.37 -26.76 10.89
C VAL A 168 2.79 -26.78 9.48
N VAL A 169 1.88 -27.71 9.18
CA VAL A 169 1.24 -27.80 7.85
C VAL A 169 0.43 -26.54 7.57
N LEU A 170 -0.37 -26.10 8.54
CA LEU A 170 -1.23 -24.91 8.37
C LEU A 170 -0.41 -23.63 8.17
N SER A 171 0.72 -23.49 8.86
CA SER A 171 1.62 -22.35 8.69
C SER A 171 2.30 -22.32 7.32
N ARG A 172 2.64 -23.51 6.76
CA ARG A 172 3.21 -23.64 5.42
C ARG A 172 2.22 -23.29 4.30
N LEU A 173 0.92 -23.45 4.54
CA LEU A 173 -0.14 -23.08 3.59
C LEU A 173 -0.53 -21.60 3.71
N ARG A 174 -0.56 -21.08 4.94
CA ARG A 174 -0.99 -19.70 5.20
C ARG A 174 -0.07 -18.66 4.58
N ARG A 175 1.25 -18.79 4.77
CA ARG A 175 2.23 -17.80 4.28
C ARG A 175 2.15 -17.54 2.77
N PRO A 176 2.14 -18.55 1.88
CA PRO A 176 2.00 -18.31 0.44
C PRO A 176 0.66 -17.69 0.05
N LEU A 177 -0.44 -18.04 0.73
CA LEU A 177 -1.75 -17.44 0.50
C LEU A 177 -1.78 -15.95 0.87
N ASP A 178 -1.26 -15.59 2.05
CA ASP A 178 -1.15 -14.19 2.46
C ASP A 178 -0.28 -13.38 1.48
N THR A 179 0.78 -14.01 0.94
CA THR A 179 1.65 -13.38 -0.06
C THR A 179 0.93 -13.20 -1.40
N ALA A 180 0.15 -14.19 -1.83
CA ALA A 180 -0.63 -14.10 -3.06
C ALA A 180 -1.72 -13.02 -2.98
N VAL A 181 -2.39 -12.88 -1.82
CA VAL A 181 -3.37 -11.81 -1.58
C VAL A 181 -2.68 -10.44 -1.65
N LYS A 182 -1.55 -10.27 -0.97
CA LYS A 182 -0.77 -9.03 -1.02
C LYS A 182 -0.29 -8.69 -2.43
N GLN A 183 0.11 -9.70 -3.21
CA GLN A 183 0.48 -9.51 -4.61
C GLN A 183 -0.71 -9.03 -5.44
N ALA A 184 -1.89 -9.64 -5.27
CA ALA A 184 -3.10 -9.21 -5.96
C ALA A 184 -3.51 -7.78 -5.59
N GLU A 185 -3.45 -7.44 -4.29
CA GLU A 185 -3.67 -6.07 -3.81
C GLU A 185 -2.62 -5.09 -4.37
N GLY A 186 -1.36 -5.53 -4.48
CA GLY A 186 -0.28 -4.75 -5.10
C GLY A 186 -0.56 -4.45 -6.57
N VAL A 187 -1.03 -5.43 -7.34
CA VAL A 187 -1.42 -5.22 -8.75
C VAL A 187 -2.57 -4.23 -8.88
N ALA A 188 -3.58 -4.33 -8.02
CA ALA A 188 -4.68 -3.35 -7.97
C ALA A 188 -4.21 -1.93 -7.61
N GLN A 189 -3.05 -1.80 -6.96
CA GLN A 189 -2.39 -0.54 -6.62
C GLN A 189 -1.27 -0.16 -7.61
N GLY A 190 -1.22 -0.77 -8.80
CA GLY A 190 -0.21 -0.50 -9.82
C GLY A 190 1.20 -1.05 -9.52
N ARG A 191 1.36 -1.89 -8.50
CA ARG A 191 2.65 -2.53 -8.18
C ARG A 191 2.75 -3.89 -8.84
N PHE A 192 3.58 -4.00 -9.86
CA PHE A 192 3.77 -5.22 -10.65
C PHE A 192 4.99 -6.04 -10.18
N GLU A 193 4.98 -6.43 -8.90
CA GLU A 193 6.05 -7.23 -8.32
C GLU A 193 5.76 -8.72 -8.44
N THR A 194 6.76 -9.51 -8.85
CA THR A 194 6.70 -10.96 -8.85
C THR A 194 7.18 -11.51 -7.51
N VAL A 195 6.57 -12.60 -7.09
CA VAL A 195 6.88 -13.26 -5.82
C VAL A 195 7.61 -14.57 -6.06
N LEU A 196 8.53 -14.93 -5.16
CA LEU A 196 9.24 -16.20 -5.23
C LEU A 196 8.27 -17.38 -5.10
N GLU A 197 8.43 -18.36 -5.97
CA GLU A 197 7.60 -19.55 -5.98
C GLU A 197 7.83 -20.41 -4.72
N PRO A 198 6.76 -20.78 -4.02
CA PRO A 198 6.84 -21.63 -2.84
C PRO A 198 7.21 -23.08 -3.21
N ARG A 199 7.71 -23.83 -2.23
CA ARG A 199 8.11 -25.24 -2.42
C ARG A 199 6.93 -26.19 -2.55
N VAL A 200 5.73 -25.79 -2.09
CA VAL A 200 4.51 -26.63 -2.17
C VAL A 200 3.98 -26.62 -3.60
N PRO A 201 3.82 -27.77 -4.27
CA PRO A 201 3.50 -27.82 -5.70
C PRO A 201 2.21 -27.09 -6.10
N GLU A 202 1.16 -27.20 -5.28
CA GLU A 202 -0.13 -26.55 -5.52
C GLU A 202 -0.01 -25.03 -5.43
N MET A 203 0.75 -24.55 -4.44
CA MET A 203 1.00 -23.13 -4.22
C MET A 203 1.95 -22.58 -5.29
N ARG A 204 2.90 -23.39 -5.78
CA ARG A 204 3.79 -23.02 -6.89
C ARG A 204 3.00 -22.74 -8.17
N LYS A 205 2.03 -23.60 -8.49
CA LYS A 205 1.16 -23.40 -9.67
C LYS A 205 0.35 -22.11 -9.55
N LEU A 206 -0.20 -21.83 -8.37
CA LEU A 206 -0.95 -20.60 -8.11
C LEU A 206 -0.04 -19.36 -8.24
N THR A 207 1.11 -19.36 -7.55
CA THR A 207 2.06 -18.24 -7.58
C THR A 207 2.64 -18.04 -8.99
N GLY A 208 2.94 -19.11 -9.72
CA GLY A 208 3.39 -19.05 -11.12
C GLY A 208 2.34 -18.46 -12.05
N ALA A 209 1.08 -18.84 -11.90
CA ALA A 209 -0.03 -18.26 -12.66
C ALA A 209 -0.21 -16.77 -12.35
N MET A 210 -0.12 -16.38 -11.07
CA MET A 210 -0.17 -14.98 -10.64
C MET A 210 1.01 -14.17 -11.17
N ASN A 211 2.24 -14.69 -11.07
CA ASN A 211 3.42 -14.05 -11.65
C ASN A 211 3.26 -13.84 -13.17
N THR A 212 2.73 -14.82 -13.87
CA THR A 212 2.45 -14.72 -15.31
C THR A 212 1.41 -13.63 -15.60
N MET A 213 0.35 -13.56 -14.80
CA MET A 213 -0.66 -12.50 -14.91
C MET A 213 -0.05 -11.12 -14.68
N VAL A 214 0.75 -10.95 -13.61
CA VAL A 214 1.45 -9.70 -13.30
C VAL A 214 2.34 -9.26 -14.46
N LEU A 215 3.16 -10.18 -15.01
CA LEU A 215 4.05 -9.88 -16.14
C LEU A 215 3.28 -9.49 -17.39
N ARG A 216 2.19 -10.18 -17.72
CA ARG A 216 1.34 -9.84 -18.86
C ARG A 216 0.66 -8.49 -18.69
N THR A 217 0.13 -8.20 -17.51
CA THR A 217 -0.49 -6.91 -17.22
C THR A 217 0.52 -5.78 -17.34
N ARG A 218 1.73 -5.98 -16.82
CA ARG A 218 2.84 -5.02 -16.96
C ARG A 218 3.20 -4.78 -18.43
N GLN A 219 3.38 -5.85 -19.22
CA GLN A 219 3.68 -5.74 -20.66
C GLN A 219 2.59 -5.01 -21.43
N MET A 220 1.32 -5.31 -21.14
CA MET A 220 0.19 -4.60 -21.76
C MET A 220 0.22 -3.12 -21.42
N PHE A 221 0.57 -2.78 -20.18
CA PHE A 221 0.70 -1.41 -19.70
C PHE A 221 1.84 -0.66 -20.41
N GLU A 222 3.02 -1.28 -20.48
CA GLU A 222 4.19 -0.74 -21.18
C GLU A 222 3.89 -0.50 -22.67
N ALA A 223 3.18 -1.42 -23.32
CA ALA A 223 2.76 -1.26 -24.71
C ALA A 223 1.75 -0.12 -24.89
N GLN A 224 0.82 0.05 -23.96
CA GLN A 224 -0.17 1.13 -24.00
C GLN A 224 0.48 2.50 -23.73
N ALA A 225 1.43 2.59 -22.82
CA ALA A 225 2.22 3.79 -22.56
C ALA A 225 3.05 4.19 -23.79
N GLU A 226 3.66 3.22 -24.49
CA GLU A 226 4.43 3.49 -25.71
C GLU A 226 3.53 3.96 -26.87
N GLN A 227 2.34 3.38 -26.99
CA GLN A 227 1.36 3.85 -27.97
C GLN A 227 0.93 5.31 -27.69
N LEU A 228 0.73 5.66 -26.43
CA LEU A 228 0.43 7.04 -26.03
C LEU A 228 1.59 7.99 -26.30
N ARG A 229 2.83 7.56 -26.08
CA ARG A 229 4.02 8.36 -26.43
C ARG A 229 4.07 8.65 -27.92
N THR A 230 3.82 7.64 -28.74
CA THR A 230 3.80 7.80 -30.20
C THR A 230 2.69 8.78 -30.63
N LEU A 231 1.49 8.63 -30.08
CA LEU A 231 0.39 9.56 -30.33
C LEU A 231 0.71 10.98 -29.85
N HIS A 232 1.31 11.14 -28.67
CA HIS A 232 1.77 12.41 -28.14
C HIS A 232 2.75 13.10 -29.10
N GLN A 233 3.78 12.37 -29.56
CA GLN A 233 4.75 12.91 -30.52
C GLN A 233 4.11 13.32 -31.85
N GLN A 234 3.22 12.48 -32.39
CA GLN A 234 2.55 12.78 -33.66
C GLN A 234 1.61 13.99 -33.60
N LEU A 235 0.96 14.20 -32.45
CA LEU A 235 -0.04 15.27 -32.29
C LEU A 235 0.56 16.58 -31.84
N LEU A 236 1.62 16.54 -31.04
CA LEU A 236 2.11 17.74 -30.35
C LEU A 236 3.49 18.18 -30.81
N CYS A 237 4.21 17.35 -31.59
CA CYS A 237 5.54 17.69 -32.11
C CYS A 237 5.58 17.77 -33.63
N ASP A 238 6.44 18.62 -34.13
CA ASP A 238 6.74 18.78 -35.57
C ASP A 238 7.51 17.54 -36.09
N GLU A 239 7.03 16.92 -37.15
CA GLU A 239 7.60 15.65 -37.68
C GLU A 239 9.05 15.79 -38.13
N LEU A 240 9.47 16.93 -38.66
CA LEU A 240 10.84 17.16 -39.13
C LEU A 240 11.80 17.39 -37.98
N THR A 241 11.40 18.22 -37.01
CA THR A 241 12.30 18.72 -35.96
C THR A 241 12.13 18.04 -34.61
N GLY A 242 10.98 17.41 -34.38
CA GLY A 242 10.59 16.79 -33.12
C GLY A 242 10.41 17.77 -31.95
N LEU A 243 10.36 19.09 -32.23
CA LEU A 243 10.03 20.10 -31.23
C LEU A 243 8.50 20.30 -31.16
N SER A 244 8.01 20.82 -30.03
CA SER A 244 6.58 21.16 -29.89
C SER A 244 6.08 22.06 -31.02
N HIS A 245 4.91 21.74 -31.56
CA HIS A 245 4.23 22.66 -32.49
C HIS A 245 3.88 23.99 -31.80
N ARG A 246 3.70 25.07 -32.56
CA ARG A 246 3.33 26.39 -32.05
C ARG A 246 2.22 26.33 -31.00
N ARG A 247 1.11 25.62 -31.32
CA ARG A 247 -0.05 25.55 -30.45
C ARG A 247 0.30 24.91 -29.09
N GLN A 248 1.10 23.86 -29.13
CA GLN A 248 1.55 23.17 -27.90
C GLN A 248 2.54 24.02 -27.11
N PHE A 249 3.55 24.61 -27.79
CA PHE A 249 4.51 25.50 -27.14
C PHE A 249 3.82 26.68 -26.43
N VAL A 250 2.84 27.32 -27.09
CA VAL A 250 2.08 28.43 -26.51
C VAL A 250 1.24 27.99 -25.33
N ALA A 251 0.61 26.80 -25.38
CA ALA A 251 -0.15 26.25 -24.27
C ALA A 251 0.75 25.93 -23.07
N GLU A 252 1.90 25.28 -23.32
CA GLU A 252 2.90 24.98 -22.28
C GLU A 252 3.49 26.26 -21.66
N LEU A 253 3.74 27.29 -22.49
CA LEU A 253 4.20 28.60 -22.01
C LEU A 253 3.14 29.29 -21.14
N SER A 254 1.85 29.24 -21.57
CA SER A 254 0.75 29.78 -20.76
C SER A 254 0.66 29.11 -19.41
N SER A 255 0.68 27.77 -19.38
CA SER A 255 0.71 27.00 -18.15
C SER A 255 1.91 27.38 -17.28
N ALA A 256 3.11 27.49 -17.86
CA ALA A 256 4.33 27.86 -17.13
C ALA A 256 4.28 29.27 -16.52
N LEU A 257 3.62 30.21 -17.21
CA LEU A 257 3.40 31.59 -16.72
C LEU A 257 2.35 31.64 -15.59
N GLU A 258 1.37 30.75 -15.58
CA GLU A 258 0.30 30.68 -14.58
C GLU A 258 0.70 29.96 -13.29
N ARG A 259 1.75 29.12 -13.31
CA ARG A 259 2.20 28.33 -12.17
C ARG A 259 2.73 29.19 -11.02
N ASP A 260 2.28 28.91 -9.81
CA ASP A 260 2.68 29.64 -8.60
C ASP A 260 4.14 29.44 -8.19
N ASP A 261 4.75 28.29 -8.55
CA ASP A 261 6.14 27.92 -8.21
C ASP A 261 7.17 28.41 -9.23
N GLY A 262 6.73 29.04 -10.33
CA GLY A 262 7.62 29.54 -11.37
C GLY A 262 8.46 30.75 -10.95
N PRO A 263 9.61 31.01 -11.58
CA PRO A 263 10.48 32.14 -11.23
C PRO A 263 9.79 33.49 -11.51
N LEU A 264 10.15 34.52 -10.75
CA LEU A 264 9.61 35.88 -10.94
C LEU A 264 10.04 36.50 -12.27
N ARG A 265 11.20 36.11 -12.78
CA ARG A 265 11.73 36.50 -14.09
C ARG A 265 12.05 35.27 -14.90
N ALA A 266 11.86 35.35 -16.18
CA ALA A 266 12.16 34.29 -17.13
C ALA A 266 12.61 34.84 -18.45
N GLY A 267 13.09 33.98 -19.34
CA GLY A 267 13.56 34.37 -20.66
C GLY A 267 12.81 33.72 -21.80
N LEU A 268 12.69 34.46 -22.89
CA LEU A 268 12.19 33.96 -24.17
C LEU A 268 13.21 34.29 -25.25
N VAL A 269 13.65 33.25 -25.98
CA VAL A 269 14.52 33.41 -27.16
C VAL A 269 13.75 32.98 -28.40
N LEU A 270 13.61 33.86 -29.36
CA LEU A 270 13.10 33.53 -30.70
C LEU A 270 14.30 33.33 -31.64
N VAL A 271 14.20 32.31 -32.48
CA VAL A 271 15.24 31.95 -33.46
C VAL A 271 14.60 31.81 -34.83
N ARG A 272 15.10 32.49 -35.83
CA ARG A 272 14.57 32.47 -37.21
C ARG A 272 15.65 32.10 -38.21
N LEU A 273 15.39 31.04 -38.99
CA LEU A 273 16.18 30.75 -40.19
C LEU A 273 15.82 31.77 -41.28
N LYS A 274 16.78 32.60 -41.69
CA LYS A 274 16.57 33.68 -42.68
C LYS A 274 16.35 33.11 -44.06
N ASP A 275 15.50 33.76 -44.85
CA ASP A 275 15.24 33.50 -46.28
C ASP A 275 15.01 32.01 -46.60
N LEU A 276 14.11 31.35 -45.84
CA LEU A 276 13.79 29.94 -46.02
C LEU A 276 13.45 29.58 -47.48
N GLN A 277 12.71 30.45 -48.17
CA GLN A 277 12.33 30.23 -49.56
C GLN A 277 13.53 30.31 -50.49
N GLY A 278 14.40 31.28 -50.32
CA GLY A 278 15.62 31.42 -51.11
C GLY A 278 16.63 30.28 -50.81
N LEU A 279 16.70 29.82 -49.59
CA LEU A 279 17.51 28.65 -49.24
C LEU A 279 17.01 27.37 -49.94
N ASN A 280 15.70 27.14 -49.96
CA ASN A 280 15.12 26.01 -50.68
C ASN A 280 15.41 26.07 -52.21
N GLN A 281 15.43 27.26 -52.77
CA GLN A 281 15.73 27.44 -54.21
C GLN A 281 17.23 27.25 -54.51
N ARG A 282 18.12 27.71 -53.61
CA ARG A 282 19.58 27.66 -53.82
C ARG A 282 20.21 26.31 -53.42
N LEU A 283 19.80 25.75 -52.28
CA LEU A 283 20.41 24.57 -51.70
C LEU A 283 19.53 23.30 -51.81
N GLY A 284 18.26 23.47 -52.19
CA GLY A 284 17.26 22.43 -52.23
C GLY A 284 16.65 22.10 -50.83
N HIS A 285 15.50 21.42 -50.85
CA HIS A 285 14.75 21.09 -49.62
C HIS A 285 15.56 20.28 -48.62
N GLY A 286 16.34 19.29 -49.08
CA GLY A 286 17.12 18.43 -48.15
C GLY A 286 18.18 19.17 -47.33
N ALA A 287 18.90 20.15 -47.93
CA ALA A 287 19.87 20.96 -47.19
C ALA A 287 19.19 21.97 -46.25
N THR A 288 18.06 22.52 -46.68
CA THR A 288 17.25 23.41 -45.83
C THR A 288 16.64 22.66 -44.65
N ASP A 289 16.15 21.42 -44.83
CA ASP A 289 15.65 20.55 -43.76
C ASP A 289 16.77 20.22 -42.77
N GLN A 290 17.99 19.98 -43.26
CA GLN A 290 19.16 19.78 -42.38
C GLN A 290 19.46 21.01 -41.51
N ALA A 291 19.31 22.22 -42.05
CA ALA A 291 19.47 23.46 -41.28
C ALA A 291 18.40 23.60 -40.20
N LEU A 292 17.14 23.30 -40.52
CA LEU A 292 16.04 23.29 -39.55
C LEU A 292 16.26 22.26 -38.44
N VAL A 293 16.71 21.05 -38.79
CA VAL A 293 17.06 19.99 -37.83
C VAL A 293 18.24 20.40 -36.96
N ALA A 294 19.26 21.06 -37.52
CA ALA A 294 20.43 21.53 -36.73
C ALA A 294 20.00 22.60 -35.70
N ILE A 295 19.10 23.54 -36.08
CA ILE A 295 18.52 24.50 -35.12
C ILE A 295 17.74 23.76 -34.02
N ALA A 296 16.91 22.81 -34.39
CA ALA A 296 16.10 22.05 -33.45
C ALA A 296 16.95 21.23 -32.47
N GLN A 297 18.05 20.62 -32.95
CA GLN A 297 18.99 19.87 -32.11
C GLN A 297 19.66 20.78 -31.08
N ALA A 298 20.10 21.97 -31.48
CA ALA A 298 20.70 22.96 -30.59
C ALA A 298 19.70 23.44 -29.50
N LEU A 299 18.44 23.61 -29.86
CA LEU A 299 17.38 23.99 -28.90
C LEU A 299 16.97 22.86 -27.96
N ARG A 300 16.96 21.60 -28.44
CA ARG A 300 16.52 20.43 -27.66
C ARG A 300 17.37 20.14 -26.44
N VAL A 301 18.65 20.48 -26.48
CA VAL A 301 19.59 20.29 -25.36
C VAL A 301 19.07 20.94 -24.07
N TYR A 302 18.38 22.08 -24.17
CA TYR A 302 17.93 22.84 -23.01
C TYR A 302 16.78 22.15 -22.26
N PRO A 303 15.67 21.75 -22.89
CA PRO A 303 14.62 20.97 -22.19
C PRO A 303 15.10 19.61 -21.66
N GLU A 304 16.09 18.98 -22.30
CA GLU A 304 16.66 17.71 -21.86
C GLU A 304 17.52 17.86 -20.60
N GLN A 305 18.24 18.97 -20.46
CA GLN A 305 19.18 19.22 -19.34
C GLN A 305 18.60 20.10 -18.24
N VAL A 306 17.71 21.04 -18.60
CA VAL A 306 17.17 22.04 -17.68
C VAL A 306 15.64 21.94 -17.64
N ARG A 307 15.14 21.59 -16.49
CA ARG A 307 13.68 21.43 -16.32
C ARG A 307 12.91 22.72 -16.41
N GLY A 308 11.72 22.62 -16.99
CA GLY A 308 10.84 23.74 -17.22
C GLY A 308 11.25 24.58 -18.42
N CYS A 309 12.39 24.30 -19.07
CA CYS A 309 12.68 24.85 -20.39
C CYS A 309 11.72 24.24 -21.41
N LEU A 310 11.22 25.07 -22.33
CA LEU A 310 10.35 24.64 -23.43
C LEU A 310 11.01 25.04 -24.74
N ALA A 311 10.95 24.16 -25.73
CA ALA A 311 11.42 24.44 -27.07
C ALA A 311 10.34 24.08 -28.10
N GLY A 312 10.06 24.97 -29.03
CA GLY A 312 9.00 24.75 -30.01
C GLY A 312 9.33 25.37 -31.39
N ARG A 313 8.72 24.78 -32.41
CA ARG A 313 8.70 25.35 -33.79
C ARG A 313 7.43 26.11 -33.97
N LEU A 314 7.53 27.43 -34.15
CA LEU A 314 6.37 28.33 -34.23
C LEU A 314 5.75 28.36 -35.62
N ASN A 315 6.60 28.24 -36.66
CA ASN A 315 6.19 28.18 -38.07
C ASN A 315 7.29 27.52 -38.92
N GLY A 316 7.27 27.68 -40.21
CA GLY A 316 8.24 27.08 -41.14
C GLY A 316 9.70 27.39 -40.81
N SER A 317 10.01 28.64 -40.38
CA SER A 317 11.35 29.15 -40.14
C SER A 317 11.65 29.53 -38.69
N ASP A 318 10.61 29.68 -37.85
CA ASP A 318 10.72 30.28 -36.53
C ASP A 318 10.64 29.24 -35.43
N PHE A 319 11.51 29.40 -34.45
CA PHE A 319 11.60 28.56 -33.25
C PHE A 319 11.57 29.44 -32.01
N ALA A 320 11.21 28.85 -30.89
CA ALA A 320 11.22 29.49 -29.58
C ALA A 320 11.86 28.60 -28.53
N LEU A 321 12.55 29.24 -27.57
CA LEU A 321 13.07 28.62 -26.38
C LEU A 321 12.65 29.43 -25.16
N TRP A 322 11.96 28.82 -24.23
CA TRP A 322 11.60 29.37 -22.93
C TRP A 322 12.60 28.94 -21.86
N LEU A 323 13.06 29.87 -21.04
CA LEU A 323 14.06 29.69 -19.99
C LEU A 323 13.45 30.11 -18.65
N PRO A 324 13.08 29.16 -17.76
CA PRO A 324 12.40 29.44 -16.49
C PRO A 324 13.39 29.82 -15.37
N ALA A 325 14.33 30.71 -15.65
CA ALA A 325 15.29 31.17 -14.67
C ALA A 325 15.69 32.62 -14.92
N PRO A 326 15.89 33.44 -13.89
CA PRO A 326 16.36 34.81 -14.03
C PRO A 326 17.84 34.88 -14.36
N ASN A 327 18.25 35.91 -15.09
CA ASN A 327 19.64 36.26 -15.39
C ASN A 327 20.43 35.19 -16.19
N VAL A 328 19.74 34.27 -16.88
CA VAL A 328 20.38 33.20 -17.69
C VAL A 328 20.24 33.45 -19.20
N VAL A 329 19.36 34.36 -19.58
CA VAL A 329 18.98 34.56 -21.00
C VAL A 329 20.16 34.98 -21.84
N GLY A 330 20.97 35.93 -21.37
CA GLY A 330 22.12 36.46 -22.10
C GLY A 330 23.14 35.37 -22.41
N ASP A 331 23.61 34.68 -21.37
CA ASP A 331 24.64 33.63 -21.49
C ASP A 331 24.10 32.46 -22.33
N THR A 332 22.83 32.07 -22.10
CA THR A 332 22.21 30.96 -22.84
C THR A 332 22.03 31.30 -24.32
N ALA A 333 21.55 32.50 -24.64
CA ALA A 333 21.36 32.93 -26.02
C ALA A 333 22.71 33.07 -26.75
N GLN A 334 23.76 33.51 -26.07
CA GLN A 334 25.08 33.59 -26.64
C GLN A 334 25.67 32.19 -26.90
N ALA A 335 25.57 31.27 -25.96
CA ALA A 335 25.98 29.88 -26.14
C ALA A 335 25.22 29.18 -27.27
N LEU A 336 23.91 29.44 -27.38
CA LEU A 336 23.08 28.95 -28.48
C LEU A 336 23.54 29.53 -29.83
N ALA A 337 23.84 30.83 -29.89
CA ALA A 337 24.34 31.47 -31.12
C ALA A 337 25.67 30.86 -31.55
N GLU A 338 26.59 30.54 -30.63
CA GLU A 338 27.86 29.88 -30.93
C GLU A 338 27.63 28.45 -31.43
N ALA A 339 26.77 27.68 -30.80
CA ALA A 339 26.40 26.35 -31.23
C ALA A 339 25.78 26.33 -32.64
N LEU A 340 24.89 27.31 -32.94
CA LEU A 340 24.30 27.46 -34.26
C LEU A 340 25.33 27.87 -35.31
N ARG A 341 26.29 28.76 -35.01
CA ARG A 341 27.39 29.08 -35.91
C ARG A 341 28.21 27.83 -36.28
N ALA A 342 28.55 27.03 -35.29
CA ALA A 342 29.30 25.80 -35.51
C ALA A 342 28.50 24.74 -36.29
N GLY A 343 27.24 24.52 -35.93
CA GLY A 343 26.36 23.54 -36.57
C GLY A 343 25.97 23.84 -38.02
N LEU A 344 25.90 25.12 -38.38
CA LEU A 344 25.47 25.57 -39.71
C LEU A 344 26.63 25.82 -40.70
N GLN A 345 27.91 25.82 -40.22
CA GLN A 345 29.09 26.11 -41.07
C GLN A 345 29.22 25.19 -42.27
N ASN A 346 28.81 23.95 -42.17
CA ASN A 346 28.99 22.93 -43.20
C ASN A 346 27.79 22.85 -44.19
N LEU A 347 26.74 23.64 -44.00
CA LEU A 347 25.51 23.57 -44.82
C LEU A 347 25.53 24.47 -46.05
N GLY A 348 26.58 25.24 -46.24
CA GLY A 348 26.81 26.10 -47.43
C GLY A 348 26.75 27.60 -47.14
N PRO A 349 27.24 28.41 -48.09
CA PRO A 349 27.23 29.85 -47.92
C PRO A 349 25.81 30.44 -47.98
N GLY A 350 25.56 31.41 -47.11
CA GLY A 350 24.26 32.15 -47.09
C GLY A 350 23.20 31.58 -46.14
N VAL A 351 23.50 30.57 -45.35
CA VAL A 351 22.63 30.13 -44.23
C VAL A 351 22.80 31.13 -43.08
N GLY A 352 21.77 31.92 -42.80
CA GLY A 352 21.77 32.92 -41.73
C GLY A 352 20.65 32.67 -40.72
N VAL A 353 20.92 32.96 -39.45
CA VAL A 353 19.95 32.84 -38.35
C VAL A 353 19.89 34.16 -37.58
N ALA A 354 18.69 34.66 -37.36
CA ALA A 354 18.42 35.76 -36.44
C ALA A 354 17.93 35.23 -35.11
N MET A 355 18.39 35.85 -34.01
CA MET A 355 17.98 35.50 -32.66
C MET A 355 17.58 36.76 -31.89
N GLY A 356 16.37 36.76 -31.33
CA GLY A 356 15.89 37.79 -30.42
C GLY A 356 15.68 37.22 -29.04
N ALA A 357 16.41 37.71 -28.05
CA ALA A 357 16.34 37.21 -26.67
C ALA A 357 15.85 38.32 -25.72
N VAL A 358 14.90 37.98 -24.84
CA VAL A 358 14.32 38.91 -23.88
C VAL A 358 14.20 38.27 -22.53
N GLU A 359 14.39 39.05 -21.46
CA GLU A 359 14.04 38.70 -20.10
C GLU A 359 12.96 39.63 -19.58
N LEU A 360 11.86 39.09 -19.09
CA LEU A 360 10.74 39.86 -18.58
C LEU A 360 10.26 39.33 -17.22
N MET A 361 9.46 40.17 -16.55
CA MET A 361 8.75 39.73 -15.35
C MET A 361 7.60 38.82 -15.73
N ARG A 362 7.34 37.80 -14.93
CA ARG A 362 6.32 36.77 -15.17
C ARG A 362 4.89 37.31 -15.21
N ASP A 363 4.62 38.41 -14.52
CA ASP A 363 3.32 39.07 -14.47
C ASP A 363 2.92 39.72 -15.80
N GLN A 364 3.85 39.80 -16.75
CA GLN A 364 3.57 40.34 -18.08
C GLN A 364 2.71 39.37 -18.89
N PRO A 365 1.72 39.87 -19.64
CA PRO A 365 0.91 39.01 -20.50
C PRO A 365 1.75 38.37 -21.61
N MET A 366 1.38 37.18 -22.04
CA MET A 366 2.12 36.42 -23.08
C MET A 366 2.35 37.24 -24.35
N SER A 367 1.40 38.08 -24.73
CA SER A 367 1.54 39.00 -25.88
C SER A 367 2.73 39.94 -25.73
N ALA A 368 3.03 40.41 -24.52
CA ALA A 368 4.17 41.28 -24.26
C ALA A 368 5.50 40.54 -24.43
N TRP A 369 5.56 39.26 -24.03
CA TRP A 369 6.72 38.39 -24.23
C TRP A 369 7.07 38.24 -25.71
N PHE A 370 6.08 37.88 -26.54
CA PHE A 370 6.28 37.71 -27.95
C PHE A 370 6.58 39.05 -28.66
N ALA A 371 5.87 40.14 -28.32
CA ALA A 371 6.14 41.45 -28.91
C ALA A 371 7.56 41.95 -28.60
N ALA A 372 8.05 41.75 -27.40
CA ALA A 372 9.41 42.14 -27.01
C ALA A 372 10.47 41.31 -27.74
N ALA A 373 10.24 39.97 -27.81
CA ALA A 373 11.16 39.07 -28.50
C ALA A 373 11.16 39.26 -30.03
N ASP A 374 9.98 39.50 -30.65
CA ASP A 374 9.88 39.82 -32.07
C ASP A 374 10.58 41.14 -32.41
N ALA A 375 10.48 42.17 -31.56
CA ALA A 375 11.21 43.41 -31.75
C ALA A 375 12.74 43.24 -31.71
N ALA A 376 13.25 42.39 -30.81
CA ALA A 376 14.66 42.03 -30.79
C ALA A 376 15.06 41.20 -32.04
N LEU A 377 14.21 40.24 -32.42
CA LEU A 377 14.41 39.41 -33.60
C LEU A 377 14.48 40.22 -34.88
N ALA A 378 13.55 41.15 -35.08
CA ALA A 378 13.52 42.05 -36.25
C ALA A 378 14.80 42.89 -36.38
N LYS A 379 15.40 43.28 -35.27
CA LYS A 379 16.70 43.98 -35.28
C LYS A 379 17.85 43.04 -35.65
N ALA A 380 17.84 41.79 -35.15
CA ALA A 380 18.82 40.78 -35.49
C ALA A 380 18.77 40.35 -36.97
N GLU A 381 17.62 40.46 -37.64
CA GLU A 381 17.45 40.13 -39.07
C GLU A 381 18.27 41.00 -40.01
N GLN A 382 18.60 42.24 -39.60
CA GLN A 382 19.35 43.19 -40.42
C GLN A 382 20.83 42.85 -40.59
N GLY A 383 21.38 41.98 -39.71
CA GLY A 383 22.78 41.57 -39.78
C GLY A 383 23.03 40.36 -40.69
N GLU A 384 24.27 40.00 -40.95
CA GLU A 384 24.66 38.83 -41.74
C GLU A 384 25.03 37.62 -40.86
N GLY A 385 24.78 36.39 -41.32
CA GLY A 385 25.10 35.17 -40.61
C GLY A 385 24.23 34.93 -39.38
N VAL A 386 24.79 34.44 -38.26
CA VAL A 386 24.11 34.23 -36.98
C VAL A 386 24.22 35.48 -36.13
N VAL A 387 23.12 36.18 -35.92
CA VAL A 387 23.04 37.46 -35.19
C VAL A 387 22.12 37.31 -33.99
N LEU A 388 22.58 37.77 -32.83
CA LEU A 388 21.82 37.81 -31.58
C LEU A 388 21.59 39.27 -31.16
N GLU A 389 20.36 39.61 -30.88
CA GLU A 389 19.96 40.84 -30.19
C GLU A 389 19.36 40.47 -28.81
N LEU A 390 19.92 41.05 -27.77
CA LEU A 390 19.48 40.86 -26.38
C LEU A 390 18.78 42.14 -25.89
N ARG A 391 17.60 41.97 -25.33
CA ARG A 391 16.89 43.03 -24.63
C ARG A 391 16.75 42.66 -23.15
N GLU A 392 17.51 43.33 -22.31
CA GLU A 392 17.45 43.13 -20.86
C GLU A 392 16.21 43.84 -20.29
N ALA A 393 15.61 43.20 -19.27
CA ALA A 393 14.52 43.82 -18.51
C ALA A 393 15.07 44.98 -17.66
N PRO A 394 14.30 46.08 -17.50
CA PRO A 394 14.69 47.13 -16.58
C PRO A 394 14.84 46.56 -15.17
N PRO A 395 15.77 47.08 -14.33
CA PRO A 395 15.92 46.64 -12.95
C PRO A 395 14.61 46.89 -12.21
N SER A 396 14.05 45.83 -11.60
CA SER A 396 12.83 45.95 -10.82
C SER A 396 13.16 46.47 -9.41
N GLU A 397 12.23 47.24 -8.82
CA GLU A 397 12.33 47.73 -7.44
C GLU A 397 12.48 46.54 -6.41
N GLU A 398 12.05 45.33 -6.76
CA GLU A 398 12.14 44.13 -5.93
C GLU A 398 13.58 43.64 -5.73
N VAL A 399 14.49 43.83 -6.69
CA VAL A 399 15.92 43.53 -6.53
C VAL A 399 16.57 44.50 -5.53
N ALA A 400 16.01 45.69 -5.34
CA ALA A 400 16.53 46.69 -4.41
C ALA A 400 16.29 46.37 -2.92
N GLN A 401 15.33 45.51 -2.56
CA GLN A 401 15.06 45.16 -1.15
C GLN A 401 16.03 44.09 -0.58
N GLY A 402 16.83 43.45 -1.39
CA GLY A 402 17.83 42.48 -0.95
C GLY A 402 17.22 41.16 -0.42
N GLU A 403 17.84 40.05 -0.71
CA GLU A 403 17.39 38.69 -0.35
C GLU A 403 17.10 38.50 1.15
N ARG A 404 17.85 39.19 2.02
CA ARG A 404 17.65 39.09 3.49
C ARG A 404 16.34 39.71 3.96
N ALA A 405 15.87 40.78 3.31
CA ALA A 405 14.60 41.40 3.63
C ALA A 405 13.42 40.52 3.29
N TRP A 406 13.44 39.87 2.11
CA TRP A 406 12.41 38.93 1.71
C TRP A 406 12.29 37.71 2.63
N ARG A 407 13.44 37.14 3.00
CA ARG A 407 13.44 36.04 4.00
C ARG A 407 12.81 36.46 5.30
N ALA A 408 13.15 37.65 5.82
CA ALA A 408 12.59 38.16 7.05
C ALA A 408 11.07 38.39 6.94
N LEU A 409 10.59 38.97 5.85
CA LEU A 409 9.17 39.23 5.62
C LEU A 409 8.35 37.94 5.57
N ILE A 410 8.82 36.95 4.80
CA ILE A 410 8.14 35.65 4.66
C ILE A 410 8.16 34.91 6.02
N SER A 411 9.31 34.85 6.69
CA SER A 411 9.44 34.17 7.99
C SER A 411 8.54 34.81 9.04
N ASP A 412 8.50 36.15 9.12
CA ASP A 412 7.65 36.87 10.04
C ASP A 412 6.15 36.66 9.73
N ALA A 413 5.76 36.69 8.46
CA ALA A 413 4.38 36.40 8.04
C ALA A 413 3.92 35.01 8.49
N LEU A 414 4.78 33.99 8.33
CA LEU A 414 4.50 32.62 8.75
C LEU A 414 4.45 32.49 10.28
N GLN A 415 5.40 33.05 11.01
CA GLN A 415 5.45 33.02 12.49
C GLN A 415 4.26 33.75 13.14
N GLN A 416 3.84 34.87 12.57
CA GLN A 416 2.70 35.64 13.04
C GLN A 416 1.37 35.14 12.50
N GLN A 417 1.36 33.98 11.80
CA GLN A 417 0.17 33.36 11.19
C GLN A 417 -0.62 34.32 10.28
N ARG A 418 0.06 35.24 9.61
CA ARG A 418 -0.53 36.16 8.64
C ARG A 418 -0.68 35.48 7.28
N SER A 419 -1.49 34.42 7.28
CA SER A 419 -1.73 33.55 6.13
C SER A 419 -3.20 33.21 6.03
N ARG A 420 -3.67 32.96 4.80
CA ARG A 420 -5.01 32.43 4.52
C ARG A 420 -4.99 31.51 3.32
N LEU A 421 -6.00 30.65 3.20
CA LEU A 421 -6.25 29.88 2.01
C LEU A 421 -7.23 30.61 1.10
N LEU A 422 -6.96 30.65 -0.22
CA LEU A 422 -7.98 30.84 -1.23
C LEU A 422 -8.64 29.49 -1.52
N GLU A 423 -9.86 29.50 -2.03
CA GLU A 423 -10.60 28.29 -2.34
C GLU A 423 -11.12 28.33 -3.77
N PHE A 424 -10.72 27.38 -4.61
CA PHE A 424 -11.19 27.20 -5.97
C PHE A 424 -11.89 25.84 -6.10
N PRO A 425 -13.09 25.76 -6.70
CA PRO A 425 -13.80 24.50 -6.76
C PRO A 425 -13.25 23.60 -7.87
N LEU A 426 -12.99 22.34 -7.53
CA LEU A 426 -12.94 21.24 -8.48
C LEU A 426 -14.31 20.58 -8.50
N ILE A 427 -14.96 20.56 -9.67
CA ILE A 427 -16.34 20.11 -9.83
C ILE A 427 -16.44 18.82 -10.65
N GLY A 428 -17.39 17.97 -10.29
CA GLY A 428 -17.77 16.81 -11.06
C GLY A 428 -18.73 17.12 -12.20
N ARG A 429 -19.10 16.12 -13.01
CA ARG A 429 -20.01 16.24 -14.15
C ARG A 429 -21.40 16.78 -13.77
N ASP A 430 -21.86 16.43 -12.58
CA ASP A 430 -23.14 16.89 -11.99
C ASP A 430 -23.04 18.25 -11.28
N ARG A 431 -21.90 18.96 -11.47
CA ARG A 431 -21.56 20.24 -10.85
C ARG A 431 -21.46 20.20 -9.32
N GLN A 432 -21.35 19.04 -8.71
CA GLN A 432 -21.02 18.93 -7.28
C GLN A 432 -19.55 19.27 -7.06
N VAL A 433 -19.23 19.96 -5.97
CA VAL A 433 -17.84 20.21 -5.56
C VAL A 433 -17.25 18.91 -5.02
N LEU A 434 -16.21 18.41 -5.66
CA LEU A 434 -15.49 17.22 -5.22
C LEU A 434 -14.47 17.56 -4.13
N HIS A 435 -13.72 18.63 -4.33
CA HIS A 435 -12.86 19.27 -3.32
C HIS A 435 -12.57 20.73 -3.70
N LEU A 436 -12.01 21.46 -2.76
CA LEU A 436 -11.54 22.82 -2.94
C LEU A 436 -10.01 22.82 -3.06
N GLU A 437 -9.48 23.44 -4.08
CA GLU A 437 -8.06 23.73 -4.21
C GLU A 437 -7.71 24.94 -3.36
N CYS A 438 -6.69 24.83 -2.55
CA CYS A 438 -6.43 25.78 -1.47
C CYS A 438 -5.01 26.37 -1.53
N PRO A 439 -4.70 27.24 -2.51
CA PRO A 439 -3.41 27.92 -2.54
C PRO A 439 -3.27 28.88 -1.34
N LEU A 440 -2.06 28.90 -0.76
CA LEU A 440 -1.73 29.73 0.39
C LEU A 440 -1.44 31.16 -0.05
N GLN A 441 -2.04 32.13 0.60
CA GLN A 441 -1.69 33.53 0.52
C GLN A 441 -1.01 34.03 1.80
N LEU A 442 0.01 34.86 1.66
CA LEU A 442 0.71 35.50 2.78
C LEU A 442 0.49 37.01 2.80
N LYS A 443 0.29 37.54 4.00
CA LYS A 443 0.30 38.98 4.22
C LYS A 443 1.70 39.39 4.66
N LEU A 444 2.55 39.71 3.68
CA LEU A 444 3.98 40.01 3.94
C LEU A 444 4.16 41.29 4.73
N ASN A 445 3.41 42.31 4.36
CA ASN A 445 3.39 43.58 5.14
C ASN A 445 2.16 43.59 6.07
N PRO A 446 2.30 43.86 7.38
CA PRO A 446 1.18 43.88 8.33
C PRO A 446 0.01 44.81 7.94
N VAL A 447 0.28 45.89 7.22
CA VAL A 447 -0.72 46.86 6.75
C VAL A 447 -1.14 46.62 5.29
N GLY A 448 -0.41 45.74 4.54
CA GLY A 448 -0.66 45.44 3.13
C GLY A 448 -1.81 44.48 2.91
N GLU A 449 -1.99 44.07 1.65
CA GLU A 449 -2.94 43.04 1.26
C GLU A 449 -2.30 41.63 1.30
N PHE A 450 -3.12 40.60 1.15
CA PHE A 450 -2.64 39.24 1.01
C PHE A 450 -2.09 39.04 -0.41
N GLU A 451 -0.91 38.48 -0.49
CA GLU A 451 -0.19 38.25 -1.74
C GLU A 451 -0.31 36.79 -2.18
N PRO A 452 -0.53 36.54 -3.48
CA PRO A 452 -0.61 35.19 -4.03
C PRO A 452 0.74 34.47 -3.96
N ALA A 453 0.71 33.14 -3.94
CA ALA A 453 1.89 32.28 -3.87
C ALA A 453 2.91 32.59 -4.97
N ALA A 454 2.47 32.88 -6.16
CA ALA A 454 3.29 33.28 -7.31
C ALA A 454 4.31 34.39 -7.02
N ARG A 455 4.01 35.27 -6.06
CA ARG A 455 4.89 36.40 -5.73
C ARG A 455 5.95 36.08 -4.65
N TRP A 456 5.62 35.25 -3.69
CA TRP A 456 6.50 34.97 -2.56
C TRP A 456 7.09 33.55 -2.56
N LEU A 457 6.42 32.55 -3.17
CA LEU A 457 6.86 31.17 -3.16
C LEU A 457 8.23 30.94 -3.81
N PRO A 458 8.55 31.55 -4.98
CA PRO A 458 9.89 31.44 -5.57
C PRO A 458 11.01 31.92 -4.62
N LEU A 459 10.71 32.94 -3.82
CA LEU A 459 11.64 33.47 -2.82
C LEU A 459 11.71 32.56 -1.58
N ALA A 460 10.56 32.02 -1.15
CA ALA A 460 10.52 31.01 -0.08
C ALA A 460 11.32 29.77 -0.45
N LEU A 461 11.24 29.32 -1.69
CA LEU A 461 12.04 28.19 -2.20
C LEU A 461 13.56 28.46 -2.11
N ARG A 462 14.01 29.66 -2.54
CA ARG A 462 15.42 30.06 -2.44
C ARG A 462 15.91 30.12 -0.97
N HIS A 463 15.04 30.54 -0.06
CA HIS A 463 15.37 30.70 1.35
C HIS A 463 15.06 29.48 2.22
N ARG A 464 14.61 28.36 1.63
CA ARG A 464 14.24 27.11 2.31
C ARG A 464 13.12 27.29 3.35
N LEU A 465 12.14 28.13 3.02
CA LEU A 465 10.96 28.39 3.86
C LEU A 465 9.69 27.69 3.35
N SER A 466 9.80 26.90 2.28
CA SER A 466 8.65 26.20 1.68
C SER A 466 8.04 25.17 2.63
N ALA A 467 8.86 24.45 3.39
CA ALA A 467 8.37 23.45 4.34
C ALA A 467 7.49 24.06 5.43
N GLU A 468 7.88 25.24 5.97
CA GLU A 468 7.05 25.98 6.92
C GLU A 468 5.76 26.50 6.30
N ALA A 469 5.81 26.98 5.05
CA ALA A 469 4.64 27.45 4.33
C ALA A 469 3.64 26.31 4.05
N ASP A 470 4.11 25.17 3.59
CA ASP A 470 3.27 24.02 3.31
C ASP A 470 2.65 23.43 4.59
N LEU A 471 3.41 23.35 5.68
CA LEU A 471 2.86 22.95 6.99
C LEU A 471 1.78 23.91 7.49
N GLN A 472 1.97 25.20 7.28
CA GLN A 472 0.96 26.21 7.61
C GLN A 472 -0.30 26.04 6.75
N ALA A 473 -0.15 25.78 5.44
CA ALA A 473 -1.27 25.51 4.55
C ALA A 473 -2.05 24.25 4.96
N ILE A 474 -1.34 23.16 5.30
CA ILE A 474 -1.94 21.92 5.82
C ILE A 474 -2.73 22.19 7.11
N ALA A 475 -2.15 22.95 8.05
CA ALA A 475 -2.81 23.27 9.32
C ALA A 475 -4.10 24.07 9.10
N LEU A 476 -4.07 25.10 8.23
CA LEU A 476 -5.23 25.89 7.86
C LEU A 476 -6.31 25.06 7.16
N ALA A 477 -5.92 24.17 6.23
CA ALA A 477 -6.85 23.29 5.54
C ALA A 477 -7.54 22.32 6.51
N LEU A 478 -6.81 21.72 7.44
CA LEU A 478 -7.36 20.88 8.49
C LEU A 478 -8.36 21.64 9.37
N GLN A 479 -8.02 22.87 9.79
CA GLN A 479 -8.87 23.71 10.59
C GLN A 479 -10.16 24.10 9.85
N ALA A 480 -10.07 24.53 8.60
CA ALA A 480 -11.23 24.90 7.80
C ALA A 480 -12.13 23.68 7.53
N THR A 481 -11.54 22.53 7.16
CA THR A 481 -12.27 21.27 6.95
C THR A 481 -12.98 20.78 8.22
N GLN A 482 -12.40 21.02 9.39
CA GLN A 482 -13.06 20.70 10.66
C GLN A 482 -14.32 21.53 10.89
N GLN A 483 -14.33 22.79 10.41
CA GLN A 483 -15.45 23.72 10.60
C GLN A 483 -16.62 23.41 9.65
N ASP A 484 -16.35 23.12 8.38
CA ASP A 484 -17.38 23.03 7.35
C ASP A 484 -17.55 21.64 6.70
N GLN A 485 -16.67 20.68 7.04
CA GLN A 485 -16.68 19.30 6.52
C GLN A 485 -16.52 19.21 4.99
N ARG A 486 -15.89 20.21 4.37
CA ARG A 486 -15.59 20.20 2.92
C ARG A 486 -14.19 19.62 2.68
N ALA A 487 -14.08 18.87 1.57
CA ALA A 487 -12.78 18.34 1.14
C ALA A 487 -11.90 19.48 0.60
N ARG A 488 -10.62 19.48 1.00
CA ARG A 488 -9.63 20.49 0.59
C ARG A 488 -8.35 19.82 0.11
N CYS A 489 -7.76 20.41 -0.89
CA CYS A 489 -6.48 20.02 -1.41
C CYS A 489 -5.45 21.13 -1.25
N VAL A 490 -4.23 20.77 -0.85
CA VAL A 490 -3.11 21.69 -0.61
C VAL A 490 -1.95 21.28 -1.49
N ASN A 491 -1.37 22.23 -2.20
CA ASN A 491 -0.17 22.03 -3.00
C ASN A 491 1.05 21.97 -2.07
N VAL A 492 1.92 21.00 -2.30
CA VAL A 492 3.18 20.81 -1.58
C VAL A 492 4.34 21.12 -2.51
N ALA A 493 5.17 22.06 -2.13
CA ALA A 493 6.35 22.40 -2.89
C ALA A 493 7.35 21.22 -2.86
N PRO A 494 7.94 20.84 -3.99
CA PRO A 494 8.88 19.73 -4.05
C PRO A 494 10.10 19.89 -3.15
N ALA A 495 10.54 21.14 -2.96
CA ALA A 495 11.64 21.48 -2.08
C ALA A 495 11.35 21.14 -0.61
N SER A 496 10.07 21.12 -0.21
CA SER A 496 9.64 20.75 1.14
C SER A 496 9.88 19.28 1.45
N LEU A 497 9.80 18.41 0.41
CA LEU A 497 10.13 16.99 0.56
C LEU A 497 11.62 16.74 0.87
N ASN A 498 12.50 17.69 0.55
CA ASN A 498 13.92 17.61 0.87
C ASN A 498 14.23 18.03 2.33
N ASP A 499 13.27 18.60 3.03
CA ASP A 499 13.40 18.88 4.46
C ASP A 499 13.14 17.59 5.25
N GLY A 500 14.17 17.08 5.92
CA GLY A 500 14.09 15.81 6.65
C GLY A 500 13.05 15.78 7.78
N SER A 501 12.53 16.94 8.22
CA SER A 501 11.52 17.04 9.26
C SER A 501 10.09 17.19 8.70
N PHE A 502 9.93 17.58 7.45
CA PHE A 502 8.64 17.94 6.85
C PHE A 502 7.60 16.82 6.96
N ILE A 503 7.95 15.63 6.47
CA ILE A 503 7.01 14.47 6.44
C ILE A 503 6.56 14.10 7.87
N ALA A 504 7.49 14.10 8.83
CA ALA A 504 7.17 13.80 10.22
C ALA A 504 6.21 14.83 10.83
N ARG A 505 6.49 16.12 10.62
CA ARG A 505 5.64 17.23 11.12
C ARG A 505 4.27 17.25 10.44
N ALA A 506 4.20 17.02 9.12
CA ALA A 506 2.95 16.89 8.38
C ALA A 506 2.11 15.72 8.93
N ARG A 507 2.75 14.57 9.19
CA ARG A 507 2.11 13.43 9.82
C ARG A 507 1.54 13.76 11.21
N GLU A 508 2.31 14.45 12.05
CA GLU A 508 1.85 14.87 13.39
C GLU A 508 0.62 15.78 13.31
N LEU A 509 0.63 16.78 12.41
CA LEU A 509 -0.51 17.66 12.17
C LEU A 509 -1.75 16.89 11.74
N VAL A 510 -1.60 16.02 10.75
CA VAL A 510 -2.70 15.19 10.26
C VAL A 510 -3.19 14.22 11.34
N GLN A 511 -2.29 13.60 12.09
CA GLN A 511 -2.65 12.63 13.14
C GLN A 511 -3.41 13.29 14.31
N ALA A 512 -3.15 14.56 14.60
CA ALA A 512 -3.85 15.32 15.62
C ALA A 512 -5.31 15.64 15.24
N ALA A 513 -5.64 15.66 13.94
CA ALA A 513 -6.99 15.94 13.45
C ALA A 513 -7.92 14.71 13.59
N PRO A 514 -9.25 14.90 13.75
CA PRO A 514 -10.23 13.82 13.77
C PRO A 514 -10.22 12.99 12.48
N THR A 515 -10.49 11.67 12.55
CA THR A 515 -10.47 10.77 11.40
C THR A 515 -11.38 11.22 10.23
N PRO A 516 -12.61 11.75 10.43
CA PRO A 516 -13.42 12.26 9.33
C PRO A 516 -12.75 13.43 8.59
N VAL A 517 -12.10 14.34 9.32
CA VAL A 517 -11.40 15.50 8.74
C VAL A 517 -10.19 15.08 7.89
N ARG A 518 -9.39 14.15 8.41
CA ARG A 518 -8.19 13.66 7.68
C ARG A 518 -8.52 13.09 6.31
N ARG A 519 -9.67 12.41 6.18
CA ARG A 519 -10.12 11.77 4.93
C ARG A 519 -10.57 12.77 3.87
N LEU A 520 -10.79 14.01 4.26
CA LEU A 520 -11.19 15.11 3.38
C LEU A 520 -10.00 15.99 2.97
N ILE A 521 -8.78 15.63 3.37
CA ILE A 521 -7.57 16.37 2.99
C ILE A 521 -6.87 15.63 1.84
N GLY A 522 -6.54 16.39 0.80
CA GLY A 522 -5.66 16.00 -0.29
C GLY A 522 -4.36 16.80 -0.27
N LEU A 523 -3.26 16.18 -0.68
CA LEU A 523 -2.00 16.85 -0.94
C LEU A 523 -1.62 16.62 -2.39
N GLU A 524 -1.17 17.66 -3.07
CA GLU A 524 -0.79 17.65 -4.48
C GLU A 524 0.66 18.04 -4.69
N LEU A 525 1.27 17.40 -5.66
CA LEU A 525 2.62 17.71 -6.12
C LEU A 525 2.61 17.85 -7.63
N ALA A 526 3.37 18.82 -8.14
CA ALA A 526 3.55 18.97 -9.58
C ALA A 526 4.29 17.75 -10.18
N GLU A 527 3.78 17.18 -11.29
CA GLU A 527 4.30 15.97 -11.94
C GLU A 527 5.83 16.01 -12.19
N PRO A 528 6.39 17.08 -12.78
CA PRO A 528 7.83 17.12 -13.06
C PRO A 528 8.69 16.95 -11.81
N ALA A 529 8.19 17.47 -10.70
CA ALA A 529 8.87 17.43 -9.42
C ALA A 529 8.69 16.10 -8.68
N ALA A 530 7.50 15.51 -8.77
CA ALA A 530 7.20 14.19 -8.24
C ALA A 530 8.12 13.10 -8.84
N ALA A 531 8.43 13.21 -10.14
CA ALA A 531 9.35 12.30 -10.80
C ALA A 531 10.81 12.45 -10.30
N GLN A 532 11.22 13.67 -9.87
CA GLN A 532 12.56 13.90 -9.30
C GLN A 532 12.70 13.39 -7.88
N HIS A 533 11.67 13.62 -7.06
CA HIS A 533 11.68 13.32 -5.64
C HIS A 533 10.84 12.07 -5.34
N PHE A 534 10.90 11.10 -6.25
CA PHE A 534 10.06 9.90 -6.23
C PHE A 534 10.11 9.14 -4.89
N GLU A 535 11.31 8.93 -4.33
CA GLU A 535 11.46 8.23 -3.05
C GLU A 535 10.83 9.01 -1.89
N ALA A 536 10.97 10.33 -1.89
CA ALA A 536 10.36 11.18 -0.88
C ALA A 536 8.82 11.22 -1.02
N LEU A 537 8.30 11.20 -2.25
CA LEU A 537 6.87 11.08 -2.53
C LEU A 537 6.32 9.72 -2.04
N GLN A 538 7.05 8.61 -2.30
CA GLN A 538 6.68 7.30 -1.76
C GLN A 538 6.63 7.31 -0.23
N GLU A 539 7.62 7.94 0.41
CA GLU A 539 7.67 8.04 1.87
C GLU A 539 6.50 8.88 2.41
N LEU A 540 6.18 10.01 1.76
CA LEU A 540 5.01 10.82 2.08
C LEU A 540 3.73 9.96 2.00
N GLY A 541 3.55 9.21 0.92
CA GLY A 541 2.41 8.30 0.73
C GLY A 541 2.36 7.20 1.80
N ARG A 542 3.49 6.60 2.12
CA ARG A 542 3.59 5.56 3.15
C ARG A 542 3.20 6.07 4.55
N GLN A 543 3.49 7.34 4.85
CA GLN A 543 3.21 7.95 6.16
C GLN A 543 1.78 8.49 6.28
N LEU A 544 1.23 9.11 5.22
CA LEU A 544 -0.02 9.86 5.31
C LEU A 544 -1.25 9.10 4.81
N ARG A 545 -1.15 8.23 3.81
CA ARG A 545 -2.29 7.47 3.29
C ARG A 545 -2.95 6.55 4.34
N PRO A 546 -2.21 5.87 5.23
CA PRO A 546 -2.84 5.10 6.33
C PRO A 546 -3.69 5.97 7.27
N LEU A 547 -3.44 7.28 7.31
CA LEU A 547 -4.24 8.24 8.07
C LEU A 547 -5.50 8.70 7.33
N GLY A 548 -5.62 8.38 6.03
CA GLY A 548 -6.76 8.71 5.18
C GLY A 548 -6.56 9.91 4.25
N VAL A 549 -5.38 10.54 4.24
CA VAL A 549 -5.03 11.63 3.31
C VAL A 549 -4.94 11.10 1.89
N GLN A 550 -5.48 11.84 0.92
CA GLN A 550 -5.37 11.57 -0.51
C GLN A 550 -4.11 12.23 -1.08
N LEU A 551 -3.48 11.57 -2.06
CA LEU A 551 -2.33 12.12 -2.78
C LEU A 551 -2.66 12.27 -4.26
N GLY A 552 -2.37 13.45 -4.82
CA GLY A 552 -2.57 13.78 -6.21
C GLY A 552 -1.32 14.29 -6.90
N LEU A 553 -1.33 14.19 -8.23
CA LEU A 553 -0.42 14.93 -9.10
C LEU A 553 -1.18 16.05 -9.79
N GLU A 554 -0.57 17.23 -9.84
CA GLU A 554 -1.02 18.34 -10.64
C GLU A 554 -0.07 18.62 -11.82
N HIS A 555 -0.52 19.41 -12.79
CA HIS A 555 0.23 19.76 -14.01
C HIS A 555 0.75 18.53 -14.78
N ALA A 556 -0.04 17.45 -14.82
CA ALA A 556 0.35 16.22 -15.49
C ALA A 556 0.19 16.34 -17.00
N GLY A 557 1.28 16.14 -17.73
CA GLY A 557 1.27 16.30 -19.18
C GLY A 557 2.54 15.83 -19.86
N ALA A 558 3.62 16.59 -19.77
CA ALA A 558 4.86 16.31 -20.49
C ALA A 558 5.62 15.10 -19.96
N GLY A 559 5.52 14.81 -18.68
CA GLY A 559 6.21 13.71 -18.01
C GLY A 559 5.41 12.42 -17.88
N LEU A 560 4.18 12.37 -18.39
CA LEU A 560 3.33 11.15 -18.43
C LEU A 560 4.01 9.96 -19.11
N ALA A 561 5.12 10.21 -19.82
CA ALA A 561 6.01 9.19 -20.35
C ALA A 561 6.75 8.36 -19.28
N GLN A 562 6.87 8.85 -18.04
CA GLN A 562 7.50 8.16 -16.90
C GLN A 562 6.47 7.69 -15.86
N ILE A 563 5.24 7.58 -16.28
CA ILE A 563 4.07 7.27 -15.48
C ILE A 563 4.24 5.94 -14.70
N ASP A 564 4.99 4.99 -15.26
CA ASP A 564 5.27 3.69 -14.64
C ASP A 564 5.88 3.78 -13.23
N ARG A 565 6.70 4.80 -12.97
CA ARG A 565 7.28 5.04 -11.65
C ARG A 565 6.31 5.76 -10.71
N LEU A 566 5.52 6.70 -11.24
CA LEU A 566 4.62 7.52 -10.43
C LEU A 566 3.49 6.69 -9.79
N PHE A 567 3.06 5.59 -10.42
CA PHE A 567 2.08 4.68 -9.82
C PHE A 567 2.56 3.99 -8.56
N GLN A 568 3.87 3.71 -8.45
CA GLN A 568 4.44 3.11 -7.26
C GLN A 568 4.42 4.07 -6.05
N ALA A 569 4.14 5.35 -6.28
CA ALA A 569 4.00 6.34 -5.20
C ALA A 569 2.66 6.23 -4.45
N GLY A 570 1.69 5.46 -4.98
CA GLY A 570 0.39 5.27 -4.34
C GLY A 570 -0.50 6.51 -4.43
N LEU A 571 -0.63 7.05 -5.63
CA LEU A 571 -1.50 8.20 -5.92
C LEU A 571 -2.98 7.79 -5.90
N ASP A 572 -3.85 8.75 -5.63
CA ASP A 572 -5.31 8.59 -5.66
C ASP A 572 -5.93 9.25 -6.91
N TYR A 573 -5.29 10.29 -7.44
CA TYR A 573 -5.75 11.00 -8.64
C TYR A 573 -4.62 11.74 -9.36
N VAL A 574 -4.92 12.15 -10.60
CA VAL A 574 -4.04 12.96 -11.47
C VAL A 574 -4.85 14.10 -12.07
N LYS A 575 -4.32 15.32 -12.05
CA LYS A 575 -4.85 16.47 -12.77
C LYS A 575 -4.06 16.70 -14.05
N LEU A 576 -4.75 16.65 -15.19
CA LEU A 576 -4.16 16.92 -16.49
C LEU A 576 -3.95 18.43 -16.66
N ASP A 577 -2.74 18.79 -17.08
CA ASP A 577 -2.33 20.19 -17.33
C ASP A 577 -3.20 20.85 -18.40
N SER A 578 -3.40 22.15 -18.26
CA SER A 578 -4.15 22.97 -19.22
C SER A 578 -3.58 22.86 -20.65
N ALA A 579 -2.27 22.67 -20.81
CA ALA A 579 -1.64 22.47 -22.11
C ALA A 579 -2.07 21.16 -22.81
N VAL A 580 -2.49 20.14 -22.04
CA VAL A 580 -3.01 18.88 -22.57
C VAL A 580 -4.47 18.99 -22.97
N VAL A 581 -5.29 19.66 -22.14
CA VAL A 581 -6.75 19.66 -22.25
C VAL A 581 -7.33 20.85 -23.01
N SER A 582 -6.61 21.97 -23.11
CA SER A 582 -7.10 23.18 -23.78
C SER A 582 -7.36 22.96 -25.26
N GLY A 583 -8.54 23.38 -25.73
CA GLY A 583 -8.99 23.25 -27.11
C GLY A 583 -9.32 21.81 -27.53
N VAL A 584 -9.62 20.94 -26.56
CA VAL A 584 -10.05 19.56 -26.83
C VAL A 584 -11.35 19.49 -27.62
N SER A 585 -12.24 20.48 -27.47
CA SER A 585 -13.51 20.58 -28.20
C SER A 585 -13.33 20.86 -29.70
N ALA A 586 -12.25 21.53 -30.09
CA ALA A 586 -11.96 21.90 -31.46
C ALA A 586 -11.05 20.89 -32.20
N ASP A 587 -10.51 19.89 -31.51
CA ASP A 587 -9.50 18.97 -32.05
C ASP A 587 -9.82 17.52 -31.71
N VAL A 588 -10.36 16.81 -32.70
CA VAL A 588 -10.77 15.39 -32.54
C VAL A 588 -9.60 14.49 -32.16
N SER A 589 -8.40 14.77 -32.69
CA SER A 589 -7.20 13.98 -32.38
C SER A 589 -6.75 14.19 -30.94
N ARG A 590 -6.81 15.43 -30.44
CA ARG A 590 -6.55 15.75 -29.04
C ARG A 590 -7.58 15.10 -28.11
N ALA A 591 -8.85 15.14 -28.47
CA ALA A 591 -9.91 14.46 -27.73
C ALA A 591 -9.66 12.92 -27.65
N ALA A 592 -9.23 12.31 -28.76
CA ALA A 592 -8.87 10.90 -28.79
C ALA A 592 -7.66 10.58 -27.89
N PHE A 593 -6.65 11.44 -27.91
CA PHE A 593 -5.48 11.31 -27.03
C PHE A 593 -5.87 11.43 -25.55
N VAL A 594 -6.61 12.48 -25.18
CA VAL A 594 -7.09 12.67 -23.79
C VAL A 594 -7.93 11.47 -23.32
N ARG A 595 -8.84 10.99 -24.17
CA ARG A 595 -9.64 9.79 -23.85
C ARG A 595 -8.77 8.55 -23.61
N SER A 596 -7.78 8.31 -24.47
CA SER A 596 -6.85 7.18 -24.31
C SER A 596 -6.05 7.29 -23.02
N LEU A 597 -5.62 8.51 -22.67
CA LEU A 597 -4.91 8.81 -21.44
C LEU A 597 -5.80 8.56 -20.20
N VAL A 598 -7.05 9.03 -20.24
CA VAL A 598 -8.03 8.80 -19.15
C VAL A 598 -8.27 7.31 -18.95
N VAL A 599 -8.49 6.54 -20.03
CA VAL A 599 -8.67 5.08 -19.95
C VAL A 599 -7.46 4.41 -19.30
N MET A 600 -6.26 4.81 -19.68
CA MET A 600 -5.03 4.26 -19.08
C MET A 600 -4.93 4.59 -17.58
N LEU A 601 -5.12 5.86 -17.21
CA LEU A 601 -5.04 6.29 -15.80
C LEU A 601 -6.11 5.61 -14.93
N ARG A 602 -7.34 5.48 -15.44
CA ARG A 602 -8.43 4.78 -14.75
C ARG A 602 -8.19 3.28 -14.60
N SER A 603 -7.47 2.65 -15.55
CA SER A 603 -7.08 1.24 -15.42
C SER A 603 -6.15 0.98 -14.22
N LEU A 604 -5.54 2.04 -13.69
CA LEU A 604 -4.72 2.04 -12.47
C LEU A 604 -5.49 2.48 -11.22
N ALA A 605 -6.82 2.53 -11.33
CA ALA A 605 -7.71 3.01 -10.27
C ALA A 605 -7.47 4.47 -9.85
N LEU A 606 -6.88 5.29 -10.71
CA LEU A 606 -6.71 6.73 -10.49
C LEU A 606 -7.95 7.48 -10.97
N LYS A 607 -8.36 8.50 -10.21
CA LYS A 607 -9.28 9.51 -10.71
C LYS A 607 -8.53 10.48 -11.60
N VAL A 608 -9.19 10.97 -12.63
CA VAL A 608 -8.58 11.89 -13.60
C VAL A 608 -9.35 13.20 -13.62
N TYR A 609 -8.65 14.28 -13.34
CA TYR A 609 -9.17 15.63 -13.36
C TYR A 609 -8.49 16.45 -14.45
N ALA A 610 -9.05 17.60 -14.79
CA ALA A 610 -8.42 18.60 -15.67
C ALA A 610 -8.35 19.94 -14.97
N GLU A 611 -7.25 20.64 -15.17
CA GLU A 611 -7.05 22.00 -14.66
C GLU A 611 -7.07 23.05 -15.77
N GLY A 612 -7.28 24.31 -15.39
CA GLY A 612 -7.22 25.45 -16.31
C GLY A 612 -8.35 25.49 -17.35
N VAL A 613 -9.49 24.84 -17.12
CA VAL A 613 -10.61 24.83 -18.07
C VAL A 613 -11.27 26.21 -18.11
N THR A 614 -11.28 26.86 -19.31
CA THR A 614 -11.73 28.24 -19.50
C THR A 614 -13.12 28.34 -20.06
N ASP A 615 -13.60 27.37 -20.84
CA ASP A 615 -14.87 27.46 -21.54
C ASP A 615 -15.75 26.21 -21.45
N ALA A 616 -17.03 26.37 -21.79
CA ALA A 616 -18.03 25.32 -21.68
C ALA A 616 -17.88 24.21 -22.73
N LEU A 617 -17.32 24.50 -23.90
CA LEU A 617 -17.17 23.50 -24.97
C LEU A 617 -16.06 22.51 -24.60
N ASP A 618 -14.94 23.01 -24.13
CA ASP A 618 -13.86 22.18 -23.63
C ASP A 618 -14.32 21.38 -22.42
N ALA A 619 -15.07 22.00 -21.49
CA ALA A 619 -15.64 21.27 -20.34
C ALA A 619 -16.53 20.10 -20.79
N GLN A 620 -17.42 20.32 -21.76
CA GLN A 620 -18.28 19.26 -22.29
C GLN A 620 -17.48 18.14 -22.97
N ALA A 621 -16.50 18.50 -23.81
CA ALA A 621 -15.64 17.54 -24.49
C ALA A 621 -14.81 16.68 -23.50
N LEU A 622 -14.36 17.29 -22.38
CA LEU A 622 -13.66 16.58 -21.29
C LEU A 622 -14.59 15.60 -20.57
N TRP A 623 -15.86 15.98 -20.33
CA TRP A 623 -16.86 15.04 -19.80
C TRP A 623 -17.11 13.86 -20.75
N ASP A 624 -17.07 14.09 -22.06
CA ASP A 624 -17.22 13.03 -23.07
C ASP A 624 -15.96 12.16 -23.20
N CYS A 625 -14.83 12.63 -22.70
CA CYS A 625 -13.62 11.85 -22.50
C CYS A 625 -13.59 11.09 -21.15
N GLU A 626 -14.70 11.12 -20.39
CA GLU A 626 -14.88 10.41 -19.10
C GLU A 626 -13.97 10.90 -17.96
N LEU A 627 -13.63 12.20 -17.92
CA LEU A 627 -12.94 12.75 -16.75
C LEU A 627 -13.85 12.74 -15.52
N ASP A 628 -13.24 12.64 -14.33
CA ASP A 628 -13.96 12.59 -13.06
C ASP A 628 -14.23 13.99 -12.49
N GLY A 629 -13.47 15.01 -12.89
CA GLY A 629 -13.66 16.39 -12.44
C GLY A 629 -12.85 17.40 -13.26
N ILE A 630 -13.22 18.68 -13.14
CA ILE A 630 -12.53 19.80 -13.77
C ILE A 630 -12.43 20.99 -12.81
N THR A 631 -11.37 21.76 -12.96
CA THR A 631 -11.13 23.03 -12.25
C THR A 631 -10.66 24.11 -13.23
N GLY A 632 -10.71 25.35 -12.81
CA GLY A 632 -10.29 26.50 -13.58
C GLY A 632 -11.34 27.62 -13.64
N PRO A 633 -11.12 28.65 -14.49
CA PRO A 633 -11.99 29.80 -14.58
C PRO A 633 -13.45 29.45 -14.87
N TRP A 634 -13.71 28.48 -15.75
CA TRP A 634 -15.07 28.04 -16.06
C TRP A 634 -15.75 27.39 -14.85
N ALA A 635 -15.06 26.52 -14.14
CA ALA A 635 -15.61 25.86 -12.94
C ALA A 635 -15.94 26.89 -11.85
N SER A 636 -15.05 27.87 -11.63
CA SER A 636 -15.25 28.96 -10.66
C SER A 636 -16.44 29.88 -11.04
N ALA A 637 -16.69 30.06 -12.34
CA ALA A 637 -17.78 30.90 -12.83
C ALA A 637 -19.17 30.25 -12.71
N GLN A 638 -19.28 28.96 -12.38
CA GLN A 638 -20.58 28.28 -12.25
C GLN A 638 -21.39 28.72 -11.02
N GLY A 639 -20.92 29.70 -10.26
CA GLY A 639 -21.65 30.28 -9.12
C GLY A 639 -21.80 29.34 -7.93
N ILE A 640 -21.07 28.25 -7.94
CA ILE A 640 -20.97 27.34 -6.82
C ILE A 640 -20.14 28.09 -5.76
N LYS A 641 -20.82 28.61 -4.72
CA LYS A 641 -20.10 29.26 -3.62
C LYS A 641 -19.12 28.25 -3.03
N PRO A 642 -17.82 28.60 -2.99
CA PRO A 642 -16.82 27.75 -2.35
C PRO A 642 -17.16 27.47 -0.89
#